data_36876449cc53d6620bb30cd7f837347b
#
_entry.id   36876449cc53d6620bb30cd7f837347b
#
_cell.length_a   1.000
_cell.length_b   1.000
_cell.length_c   1.000
_cell.angle_alpha   90.00
_cell.angle_beta   90.00
_cell.angle_gamma   90.00
#
_symmetry.space_group_name_H-M   'P 1'
#
loop_
_entity.id
_entity.type
_entity.pdbx_description
1 polymer ?
#
loop_
_entity_poly.entity_id
_entity_poly.type
_entity_poly.pdbx_seq_one_letter_code
_entity_poly.pdbx_strand_id
1 'polypeptide(L)'
;MLEHERSSSQPLTGHLTEVALGYQRMLEVDPCRPDALVGISLVALASSQPEAAVEMAQAAVAAAPQMVAAWVALGQALKAATRNAEAEQAYAKAISLDGMDPLARIGLGELMIATGRPEEAKREFELALRKQPAMVAAHMGLGHAYAFLGQNENALECYEQALALDPHLPEAEFAVGFVAARMGRLDEAEIRYRRALARRPDFAAAWVNLGNLLREQGREVFAEAALLRAVQLRPDMIAGWLNLALLARERHRIHEAEAHLQKAIDLNPEQIETMVAWCQFCASQADLAGAWKWLTSALARDPSHPEAVNMKGILFHTEGSFAKAVAAFERAEALGHLAAASNRGNSLLDMGRPNEALQAHEAAVERDPASAGAHYNLSLTRLRLGDWERGWPEYEARWHFREVHRSPRVFQQPRWQGEPLEGRRVLLHAEQGLGDTIQFCRYATLVAARGGIPILQVRAPVERLMHSLPAVRAGQAEVALLGAKPPDFDLECPLMSLPAIFATTIETVPWPGAYLGADHVLALQRRMEIPGAPTLMQPQPLRVGLAWAGNPLYKSDHQRSMHLETLLLLLRTPAVTWISLQKGAPSEQLNFLPRDISVCDGSSGDRDLAETAALMATLDLVVTTDTCIAHLAGAMGKPVWILLPHLADWRWMQGLDTTPWYPAALLLRQPEPGDWASVVERAIADLGSFRRPVRGVPGESPQKHFHPSRRPAALRYGNSD
;
A
#
# COMPACT_ATOMS: atom_id res chain seq x y z
N MET A 1 -14.11 8.67 16.77
CA MET A 1 -14.21 7.58 17.77
C MET A 1 -13.60 8.04 19.10
N LEU A 2 -14.36 8.84 19.85
CA LEU A 2 -14.00 9.33 21.18
C LEU A 2 -15.12 8.89 22.12
N GLU A 3 -15.14 7.57 22.42
CA GLU A 3 -15.95 7.07 23.54
C GLU A 3 -15.22 7.44 24.84
N HIS A 4 -15.95 8.11 25.75
CA HIS A 4 -15.51 8.38 27.10
C HIS A 4 -15.13 7.07 27.80
N GLU A 5 -13.83 6.80 27.92
CA GLU A 5 -13.34 5.67 28.71
C GLU A 5 -13.59 5.93 30.19
N ARG A 6 -14.44 5.13 30.77
CA ARG A 6 -14.65 5.07 32.22
C ARG A 6 -13.47 4.33 32.84
N SER A 7 -12.67 5.02 33.68
CA SER A 7 -11.58 4.38 34.39
C SER A 7 -12.12 3.55 35.56
N SER A 8 -11.85 2.24 35.54
CA SER A 8 -12.05 1.37 36.68
C SER A 8 -10.85 1.44 37.65
N SER A 9 -10.90 2.32 38.64
CA SER A 9 -9.89 2.32 39.73
C SER A 9 -10.57 2.17 41.09
N GLN A 10 -10.33 1.07 41.74
CA GLN A 10 -10.84 0.76 43.12
C GLN A 10 -10.49 1.80 44.20
N PRO A 11 -9.46 2.65 44.14
CA PRO A 11 -9.25 3.69 45.18
C PRO A 11 -10.23 4.88 45.07
N LEU A 12 -10.82 5.15 43.90
CA LEU A 12 -11.77 6.26 43.69
C LEU A 12 -13.14 6.00 44.33
N THR A 13 -13.55 4.76 44.47
CA THR A 13 -14.85 4.40 45.04
C THR A 13 -14.97 4.79 46.54
N GLY A 14 -13.92 4.66 47.31
CA GLY A 14 -13.92 5.05 48.73
C GLY A 14 -14.06 6.58 48.88
N HIS A 15 -13.36 7.36 48.11
CA HIS A 15 -13.40 8.83 48.15
C HIS A 15 -14.75 9.37 47.65
N LEU A 16 -15.27 8.82 46.55
CA LEU A 16 -16.58 9.19 46.01
C LEU A 16 -17.72 8.87 47.02
N THR A 17 -17.62 7.74 47.73
CA THR A 17 -18.57 7.38 48.77
C THR A 17 -18.53 8.37 49.92
N GLU A 18 -17.35 8.82 50.35
CA GLU A 18 -17.20 9.78 51.43
C GLU A 18 -17.74 11.18 51.02
N VAL A 19 -17.50 11.60 49.81
CA VAL A 19 -18.03 12.83 49.22
C VAL A 19 -19.56 12.77 49.10
N ALA A 20 -20.10 11.61 48.64
CA ALA A 20 -21.54 11.38 48.56
C ALA A 20 -22.22 11.48 49.94
N LEU A 21 -21.62 10.82 50.95
CA LEU A 21 -22.11 10.91 52.34
C LEU A 21 -22.08 12.34 52.86
N GLY A 22 -21.09 13.15 52.49
CA GLY A 22 -21.05 14.56 52.84
C GLY A 22 -22.26 15.34 52.32
N TYR A 23 -22.54 15.19 51.02
CA TYR A 23 -23.72 15.84 50.40
C TYR A 23 -25.04 15.26 50.90
N GLN A 24 -25.15 13.94 51.18
CA GLN A 24 -26.34 13.35 51.76
C GLN A 24 -26.68 13.92 53.14
N ARG A 25 -25.69 14.12 54.02
CA ARG A 25 -25.87 14.79 55.31
C ARG A 25 -26.37 16.24 55.16
N MET A 26 -25.94 16.94 54.11
CA MET A 26 -26.43 18.29 53.83
C MET A 26 -27.92 18.25 53.40
N LEU A 27 -28.33 17.22 52.64
CA LEU A 27 -29.72 17.02 52.24
C LEU A 27 -30.62 16.47 53.36
N GLU A 28 -30.07 15.79 54.37
CA GLU A 28 -30.80 15.44 55.57
C GLU A 28 -31.21 16.67 56.39
N VAL A 29 -30.40 17.76 56.32
CA VAL A 29 -30.70 19.02 56.98
C VAL A 29 -31.60 19.93 56.12
N ASP A 30 -31.35 19.97 54.87
CA ASP A 30 -32.12 20.76 53.87
C ASP A 30 -32.24 19.95 52.55
N PRO A 31 -33.39 19.22 52.38
CA PRO A 31 -33.62 18.37 51.21
C PRO A 31 -33.64 19.10 49.87
N CYS A 32 -33.83 20.40 49.87
CA CYS A 32 -33.87 21.22 48.66
C CYS A 32 -32.58 22.03 48.45
N ARG A 33 -31.51 21.75 49.14
CA ARG A 33 -30.25 22.48 49.07
C ARG A 33 -29.59 22.30 47.71
N PRO A 34 -29.53 23.36 46.84
CA PRO A 34 -29.19 23.21 45.45
C PRO A 34 -27.73 22.77 45.20
N ASP A 35 -26.78 23.26 45.99
CA ASP A 35 -25.37 22.91 45.91
C ASP A 35 -25.11 21.43 46.26
N ALA A 36 -25.83 20.88 47.25
CA ALA A 36 -25.76 19.46 47.61
C ALA A 36 -26.39 18.57 46.51
N LEU A 37 -27.51 18.98 45.93
CA LEU A 37 -28.18 18.27 44.84
C LEU A 37 -27.27 18.23 43.59
N VAL A 38 -26.61 19.35 43.24
CA VAL A 38 -25.61 19.39 42.18
C VAL A 38 -24.45 18.44 42.52
N GLY A 39 -23.93 18.48 43.73
CA GLY A 39 -22.86 17.58 44.16
C GLY A 39 -23.20 16.12 44.01
N ILE A 40 -24.41 15.69 44.44
CA ILE A 40 -24.88 14.30 44.29
C ILE A 40 -25.06 13.93 42.84
N SER A 41 -25.59 14.83 41.98
CA SER A 41 -25.68 14.61 40.54
C SER A 41 -24.32 14.30 39.93
N LEU A 42 -23.26 15.07 40.26
CA LEU A 42 -21.90 14.84 39.81
C LEU A 42 -21.33 13.49 40.33
N VAL A 43 -21.62 13.11 41.58
CA VAL A 43 -21.23 11.81 42.13
C VAL A 43 -21.93 10.68 41.39
N ALA A 44 -23.22 10.83 41.10
CA ALA A 44 -23.99 9.83 40.35
C ALA A 44 -23.43 9.66 38.93
N LEU A 45 -23.02 10.75 38.27
CA LEU A 45 -22.34 10.69 36.99
C LEU A 45 -21.00 9.93 37.09
N ALA A 46 -20.18 10.25 38.07
CA ALA A 46 -18.91 9.56 38.31
C ALA A 46 -19.09 8.08 38.63
N SER A 47 -20.25 7.71 39.21
CA SER A 47 -20.66 6.33 39.54
C SER A 47 -21.41 5.63 38.40
N SER A 48 -21.43 6.25 37.20
CA SER A 48 -22.11 5.68 36.02
C SER A 48 -23.63 5.46 36.18
N GLN A 49 -24.29 6.37 36.88
CA GLN A 49 -25.75 6.36 37.12
C GLN A 49 -26.39 7.61 36.50
N PRO A 50 -26.47 7.71 35.12
CA PRO A 50 -26.89 8.93 34.45
C PRO A 50 -28.33 9.33 34.76
N GLU A 51 -29.26 8.41 34.89
CA GLU A 51 -30.66 8.73 35.20
C GLU A 51 -30.81 9.29 36.62
N ALA A 52 -30.14 8.73 37.61
CA ALA A 52 -30.11 9.27 38.98
C ALA A 52 -29.46 10.67 38.99
N ALA A 53 -28.43 10.89 38.18
CA ALA A 53 -27.83 12.20 38.03
C ALA A 53 -28.81 13.23 37.44
N VAL A 54 -29.62 12.84 36.43
CA VAL A 54 -30.67 13.69 35.86
C VAL A 54 -31.72 14.07 36.91
N GLU A 55 -32.20 13.12 37.69
CA GLU A 55 -33.19 13.38 38.77
C GLU A 55 -32.67 14.41 39.78
N MET A 56 -31.43 14.23 40.26
CA MET A 56 -30.83 15.14 41.24
C MET A 56 -30.55 16.53 40.62
N ALA A 57 -30.10 16.60 39.40
CA ALA A 57 -29.89 17.88 38.72
C ALA A 57 -31.21 18.63 38.43
N GLN A 58 -32.28 17.91 38.07
CA GLN A 58 -33.62 18.48 37.92
C GLN A 58 -34.14 19.07 39.23
N ALA A 59 -33.94 18.35 40.34
CA ALA A 59 -34.28 18.83 41.67
C ALA A 59 -33.47 20.10 42.02
N ALA A 60 -32.17 20.16 41.68
CA ALA A 60 -31.36 21.33 41.91
C ALA A 60 -31.85 22.54 41.08
N VAL A 61 -32.24 22.35 39.82
CA VAL A 61 -32.81 23.40 38.96
C VAL A 61 -34.16 23.87 39.49
N ALA A 62 -35.00 22.95 40.00
CA ALA A 62 -36.29 23.33 40.57
C ALA A 62 -36.10 24.16 41.86
N ALA A 63 -35.12 23.80 42.70
CA ALA A 63 -34.81 24.52 43.95
C ALA A 63 -34.17 25.93 43.67
N ALA A 64 -33.33 26.01 42.63
CA ALA A 64 -32.61 27.24 42.29
C ALA A 64 -32.58 27.48 40.76
N PRO A 65 -33.63 27.95 40.13
CA PRO A 65 -33.74 28.14 38.69
C PRO A 65 -32.74 29.17 38.09
N GLN A 66 -32.15 30.04 38.91
CA GLN A 66 -31.16 31.04 38.54
C GLN A 66 -29.71 30.55 38.78
N MET A 67 -29.52 29.36 39.29
CA MET A 67 -28.17 28.81 39.57
C MET A 67 -27.58 28.19 38.29
N VAL A 68 -26.58 28.84 37.72
CA VAL A 68 -25.88 28.36 36.49
C VAL A 68 -25.36 26.92 36.68
N ALA A 69 -24.72 26.65 37.81
CA ALA A 69 -24.15 25.31 38.10
C ALA A 69 -25.21 24.19 38.10
N ALA A 70 -26.46 24.46 38.49
CA ALA A 70 -27.56 23.49 38.44
C ALA A 70 -27.93 23.13 36.99
N TRP A 71 -27.99 24.11 36.09
CA TRP A 71 -28.23 23.89 34.66
C TRP A 71 -27.07 23.23 33.96
N VAL A 72 -25.82 23.54 34.34
CA VAL A 72 -24.63 22.83 33.84
C VAL A 72 -24.65 21.36 34.25
N ALA A 73 -24.90 21.08 35.51
CA ALA A 73 -25.02 19.69 36.00
C ALA A 73 -26.14 18.92 35.30
N LEU A 74 -27.31 19.57 35.07
CA LEU A 74 -28.40 18.97 34.30
C LEU A 74 -27.97 18.68 32.83
N GLY A 75 -27.28 19.62 32.17
CA GLY A 75 -26.74 19.38 30.83
C GLY A 75 -25.77 18.21 30.77
N GLN A 76 -24.86 18.09 31.77
CA GLN A 76 -23.92 16.98 31.86
C GLN A 76 -24.63 15.64 32.09
N ALA A 77 -25.62 15.62 32.97
CA ALA A 77 -26.41 14.41 33.29
C ALA A 77 -27.23 13.94 32.08
N LEU A 78 -27.90 14.88 31.38
CA LEU A 78 -28.68 14.60 30.16
C LEU A 78 -27.80 14.12 29.01
N LYS A 79 -26.62 14.71 28.85
CA LYS A 79 -25.61 14.24 27.87
C LYS A 79 -25.19 12.81 28.16
N ALA A 80 -24.92 12.48 29.43
CA ALA A 80 -24.55 11.11 29.85
C ALA A 80 -25.71 10.12 29.66
N ALA A 81 -26.96 10.57 29.80
CA ALA A 81 -28.17 9.79 29.52
C ALA A 81 -28.53 9.76 28.02
N THR A 82 -27.66 10.26 27.12
CA THR A 82 -27.88 10.35 25.65
C THR A 82 -29.10 11.17 25.23
N ARG A 83 -29.63 12.02 26.11
CA ARG A 83 -30.75 12.93 25.86
C ARG A 83 -30.24 14.27 25.31
N ASN A 84 -29.60 14.22 24.12
CA ASN A 84 -28.80 15.32 23.57
C ASN A 84 -29.58 16.62 23.35
N ALA A 85 -30.82 16.56 22.87
CA ALA A 85 -31.64 17.75 22.64
C ALA A 85 -31.98 18.51 23.95
N GLU A 86 -32.24 17.76 25.01
CA GLU A 86 -32.53 18.35 26.33
C GLU A 86 -31.24 18.87 27.00
N ALA A 87 -30.12 18.19 26.80
CA ALA A 87 -28.81 18.65 27.25
C ALA A 87 -28.43 20.01 26.63
N GLU A 88 -28.69 20.17 25.32
CA GLU A 88 -28.45 21.43 24.61
C GLU A 88 -29.30 22.57 25.18
N GLN A 89 -30.57 22.29 25.48
CA GLN A 89 -31.45 23.27 26.13
C GLN A 89 -30.97 23.66 27.52
N ALA A 90 -30.50 22.70 28.30
CA ALA A 90 -29.97 22.96 29.65
C ALA A 90 -28.70 23.84 29.60
N TYR A 91 -27.73 23.52 28.71
CA TYR A 91 -26.57 24.38 28.51
C TYR A 91 -26.92 25.76 27.97
N ALA A 92 -27.84 25.85 26.99
CA ALA A 92 -28.32 27.14 26.48
C ALA A 92 -28.96 27.97 27.60
N LYS A 93 -29.68 27.35 28.52
CA LYS A 93 -30.25 28.04 29.68
C LYS A 93 -29.15 28.50 30.64
N ALA A 94 -28.16 27.70 30.93
CA ALA A 94 -26.99 28.09 31.74
C ALA A 94 -26.30 29.32 31.14
N ILE A 95 -26.05 29.31 29.81
CA ILE A 95 -25.44 30.43 29.05
C ILE A 95 -26.35 31.66 29.06
N SER A 96 -27.68 31.48 29.04
CA SER A 96 -28.61 32.63 29.12
C SER A 96 -28.57 33.32 30.50
N LEU A 97 -28.16 32.59 31.55
CA LEU A 97 -27.99 33.14 32.90
C LEU A 97 -26.63 33.78 33.13
N ASP A 98 -25.59 33.16 32.66
CA ASP A 98 -24.24 33.74 32.57
C ASP A 98 -23.67 33.45 31.17
N GLY A 99 -23.71 34.45 30.32
CA GLY A 99 -23.26 34.35 28.94
C GLY A 99 -21.78 34.01 28.76
N MET A 100 -20.99 34.07 29.84
CA MET A 100 -19.56 33.78 29.82
C MET A 100 -19.17 32.62 30.73
N ASP A 101 -20.13 31.84 31.24
CA ASP A 101 -19.79 30.66 32.07
C ASP A 101 -18.98 29.64 31.22
N PRO A 102 -17.72 29.35 31.60
CA PRO A 102 -16.88 28.51 30.79
C PRO A 102 -17.28 27.02 30.84
N LEU A 103 -17.86 26.53 31.96
CA LEU A 103 -18.28 25.14 32.06
C LEU A 103 -19.52 24.84 31.21
N ALA A 104 -20.47 25.77 31.16
CA ALA A 104 -21.61 25.66 30.26
C ALA A 104 -21.20 25.61 28.80
N ARG A 105 -20.25 26.46 28.39
CA ARG A 105 -19.72 26.51 27.02
C ARG A 105 -18.91 25.26 26.66
N ILE A 106 -18.06 24.77 27.58
CA ILE A 106 -17.33 23.51 27.37
C ILE A 106 -18.30 22.36 27.20
N GLY A 107 -19.30 22.25 28.09
CA GLY A 107 -20.30 21.18 28.01
C GLY A 107 -21.11 21.21 26.71
N LEU A 108 -21.48 22.42 26.25
CA LEU A 108 -22.15 22.62 24.96
C LEU A 108 -21.24 22.26 23.77
N GLY A 109 -19.97 22.69 23.81
CA GLY A 109 -18.98 22.38 22.78
C GLY A 109 -18.72 20.87 22.66
N GLU A 110 -18.58 20.16 23.78
CA GLU A 110 -18.47 18.70 23.79
C GLU A 110 -19.70 17.99 23.20
N LEU A 111 -20.89 18.51 23.52
CA LEU A 111 -22.14 17.99 22.94
C LEU A 111 -22.20 18.23 21.43
N MET A 112 -21.74 19.38 20.95
CA MET A 112 -21.66 19.72 19.52
C MET A 112 -20.67 18.81 18.79
N ILE A 113 -19.51 18.48 19.38
CA ILE A 113 -18.60 17.48 18.83
C ILE A 113 -19.31 16.12 18.71
N ALA A 114 -19.96 15.67 19.77
CA ALA A 114 -20.67 14.38 19.80
C ALA A 114 -21.83 14.31 18.77
N THR A 115 -22.42 15.46 18.40
CA THR A 115 -23.51 15.55 17.42
C THR A 115 -23.04 15.97 16.02
N GLY A 116 -21.72 15.98 15.75
CA GLY A 116 -21.17 16.24 14.41
C GLY A 116 -21.17 17.71 13.99
N ARG A 117 -21.13 18.65 14.94
CA ARG A 117 -21.11 20.10 14.71
C ARG A 117 -19.79 20.76 15.18
N PRO A 118 -18.62 20.35 14.62
CA PRO A 118 -17.31 20.79 15.13
C PRO A 118 -17.04 22.29 14.96
N GLU A 119 -17.57 22.95 13.94
CA GLU A 119 -17.42 24.41 13.76
C GLU A 119 -18.14 25.22 14.84
N GLU A 120 -19.31 24.75 15.28
CA GLU A 120 -20.03 25.39 16.37
C GLU A 120 -19.31 25.13 17.70
N ALA A 121 -18.87 23.89 17.93
CA ALA A 121 -18.10 23.52 19.12
C ALA A 121 -16.84 24.37 19.28
N LYS A 122 -16.10 24.61 18.20
CA LYS A 122 -14.91 25.47 18.18
C LYS A 122 -15.23 26.86 18.76
N ARG A 123 -16.33 27.49 18.33
CA ARG A 123 -16.72 28.81 18.83
C ARG A 123 -17.00 28.80 20.32
N GLU A 124 -17.65 27.76 20.84
CA GLU A 124 -17.96 27.65 22.26
C GLU A 124 -16.69 27.48 23.10
N PHE A 125 -15.73 26.66 22.65
CA PHE A 125 -14.45 26.50 23.34
C PHE A 125 -13.62 27.80 23.30
N GLU A 126 -13.57 28.51 22.17
CA GLU A 126 -12.89 29.81 22.07
C GLU A 126 -13.50 30.83 23.04
N LEU A 127 -14.82 30.85 23.20
CA LEU A 127 -15.49 31.75 24.14
C LEU A 127 -15.18 31.38 25.60
N ALA A 128 -15.10 30.08 25.91
CA ALA A 128 -14.67 29.61 27.22
C ALA A 128 -13.24 30.05 27.55
N LEU A 129 -12.31 29.90 26.62
CA LEU A 129 -10.90 30.31 26.74
C LEU A 129 -10.71 31.83 26.85
N ARG A 130 -11.58 32.63 26.21
CA ARG A 130 -11.57 34.12 26.39
C ARG A 130 -11.83 34.51 27.85
N LYS A 131 -12.73 33.79 28.52
CA LYS A 131 -13.04 34.03 29.93
C LYS A 131 -11.95 33.50 30.86
N GLN A 132 -11.49 32.27 30.57
CA GLN A 132 -10.53 31.57 31.39
C GLN A 132 -9.49 30.84 30.53
N PRO A 133 -8.37 31.51 30.20
CA PRO A 133 -7.35 30.98 29.29
C PRO A 133 -6.65 29.71 29.77
N ALA A 134 -6.62 29.45 31.07
CA ALA A 134 -5.92 28.31 31.65
C ALA A 134 -6.84 27.09 31.90
N MET A 135 -7.80 26.84 31.02
CA MET A 135 -8.69 25.68 31.13
C MET A 135 -8.22 24.53 30.25
N VAL A 136 -7.66 23.49 30.85
CA VAL A 136 -7.22 22.26 30.16
C VAL A 136 -8.34 21.64 29.33
N ALA A 137 -9.54 21.50 29.88
CA ALA A 137 -10.69 20.91 29.19
C ALA A 137 -11.10 21.70 27.93
N ALA A 138 -11.02 23.04 27.98
CA ALA A 138 -11.33 23.88 26.83
C ALA A 138 -10.27 23.77 25.72
N HIS A 139 -8.99 23.70 26.06
CA HIS A 139 -7.92 23.44 25.08
C HIS A 139 -8.04 22.05 24.48
N MET A 140 -8.33 21.02 25.28
CA MET A 140 -8.59 19.66 24.76
C MET A 140 -9.79 19.66 23.81
N GLY A 141 -10.92 20.27 24.22
CA GLY A 141 -12.12 20.33 23.38
C GLY A 141 -11.90 21.10 22.08
N LEU A 142 -11.17 22.24 22.12
CA LEU A 142 -10.81 23.01 20.93
C LEU A 142 -9.89 22.19 19.99
N GLY A 143 -8.91 21.47 20.56
CA GLY A 143 -8.05 20.55 19.82
C GLY A 143 -8.86 19.45 19.12
N HIS A 144 -9.84 18.86 19.82
CA HIS A 144 -10.76 17.88 19.21
C HIS A 144 -11.56 18.49 18.06
N ALA A 145 -12.09 19.71 18.22
CA ALA A 145 -12.82 20.39 17.15
C ALA A 145 -11.94 20.61 15.91
N TYR A 146 -10.72 21.08 16.08
CA TYR A 146 -9.76 21.23 14.99
C TYR A 146 -9.40 19.90 14.32
N ALA A 147 -9.19 18.84 15.11
CA ALA A 147 -8.89 17.51 14.58
C ALA A 147 -10.04 16.94 13.74
N PHE A 148 -11.29 17.16 14.14
CA PHE A 148 -12.48 16.80 13.35
C PHE A 148 -12.57 17.58 12.03
N LEU A 149 -12.15 18.86 12.04
CA LEU A 149 -12.12 19.73 10.86
C LEU A 149 -10.90 19.47 9.95
N GLY A 150 -10.03 18.50 10.30
CA GLY A 150 -8.81 18.21 9.55
C GLY A 150 -7.70 19.25 9.72
N GLN A 151 -7.86 20.22 10.62
CA GLN A 151 -6.89 21.28 10.92
C GLN A 151 -5.87 20.77 11.95
N ASN A 152 -5.02 19.84 11.49
CA ASN A 152 -4.14 19.05 12.36
C ASN A 152 -3.13 19.89 13.12
N GLU A 153 -2.53 20.92 12.50
CA GLU A 153 -1.56 21.82 13.15
C GLU A 153 -2.20 22.60 14.31
N ASN A 154 -3.40 23.14 14.09
CA ASN A 154 -4.14 23.88 15.12
C ASN A 154 -4.56 22.94 16.27
N ALA A 155 -4.91 21.69 15.95
CA ALA A 155 -5.21 20.68 16.96
C ALA A 155 -3.97 20.39 17.85
N LEU A 156 -2.80 20.20 17.25
CA LEU A 156 -1.55 20.00 17.99
C LEU A 156 -1.23 21.16 18.91
N GLU A 157 -1.38 22.40 18.43
CA GLU A 157 -1.15 23.60 19.23
C GLU A 157 -2.06 23.62 20.47
N CYS A 158 -3.34 23.32 20.29
CA CYS A 158 -4.27 23.26 21.42
C CYS A 158 -3.92 22.16 22.44
N TYR A 159 -3.54 20.97 21.99
CA TYR A 159 -3.14 19.88 22.88
C TYR A 159 -1.82 20.17 23.60
N GLU A 160 -0.86 20.83 22.95
CA GLU A 160 0.38 21.28 23.60
C GLU A 160 0.11 22.38 24.65
N GLN A 161 -0.87 23.25 24.43
CA GLN A 161 -1.32 24.19 25.46
C GLN A 161 -1.95 23.45 26.65
N ALA A 162 -2.74 22.41 26.41
CA ALA A 162 -3.27 21.56 27.48
C ALA A 162 -2.14 20.88 28.28
N LEU A 163 -1.09 20.37 27.59
CA LEU A 163 0.10 19.79 28.23
C LEU A 163 0.96 20.82 28.96
N ALA A 164 1.01 22.06 28.48
CA ALA A 164 1.69 23.13 29.18
C ALA A 164 1.02 23.48 30.53
N LEU A 165 -0.32 23.34 30.59
CA LEU A 165 -1.10 23.54 31.81
C LEU A 165 -1.08 22.32 32.73
N ASP A 166 -1.18 21.12 32.16
CA ASP A 166 -1.03 19.84 32.87
C ASP A 166 -0.08 18.91 32.11
N PRO A 167 1.22 18.92 32.46
CA PRO A 167 2.22 18.07 31.81
C PRO A 167 2.02 16.58 32.03
N HIS A 168 1.10 16.17 32.90
CA HIS A 168 0.87 14.76 33.24
C HIS A 168 -0.41 14.18 32.66
N LEU A 169 -1.11 14.90 31.80
CA LEU A 169 -2.39 14.49 31.22
C LEU A 169 -2.19 13.42 30.12
N PRO A 170 -2.53 12.14 30.37
CA PRO A 170 -2.32 11.07 29.40
C PRO A 170 -3.23 11.22 28.16
N GLU A 171 -4.42 11.81 28.30
CA GLU A 171 -5.34 12.07 27.20
C GLU A 171 -4.77 13.05 26.20
N ALA A 172 -4.04 14.08 26.65
CA ALA A 172 -3.40 15.05 25.76
C ALA A 172 -2.21 14.44 25.02
N GLU A 173 -1.35 13.66 25.70
CA GLU A 173 -0.27 12.91 25.04
C GLU A 173 -0.83 11.94 23.99
N PHE A 174 -1.94 11.25 24.30
CA PHE A 174 -2.63 10.38 23.36
C PHE A 174 -3.19 11.14 22.15
N ALA A 175 -3.83 12.30 22.39
CA ALA A 175 -4.41 13.12 21.33
C ALA A 175 -3.33 13.71 20.40
N VAL A 176 -2.19 14.18 20.94
CA VAL A 176 -1.04 14.59 20.14
C VAL A 176 -0.53 13.42 19.29
N GLY A 177 -0.35 12.24 19.91
CA GLY A 177 0.09 11.03 19.20
C GLY A 177 -0.86 10.64 18.05
N PHE A 178 -2.17 10.74 18.27
CA PHE A 178 -3.19 10.46 17.26
C PHE A 178 -3.12 11.41 16.07
N VAL A 179 -2.97 12.72 16.32
CA VAL A 179 -2.85 13.71 15.25
C VAL A 179 -1.51 13.59 14.53
N ALA A 180 -0.41 13.36 15.26
CA ALA A 180 0.91 13.12 14.67
C ALA A 180 0.91 11.92 13.73
N ALA A 181 0.25 10.81 14.11
CA ALA A 181 0.09 9.64 13.24
C ALA A 181 -0.68 9.97 11.95
N ARG A 182 -1.77 10.73 12.04
CA ARG A 182 -2.54 11.22 10.86
C ARG A 182 -1.71 12.11 9.93
N MET A 183 -0.71 12.82 10.46
CA MET A 183 0.22 13.65 9.68
C MET A 183 1.42 12.86 9.14
N GLY A 184 1.47 11.55 9.34
CA GLY A 184 2.59 10.71 8.95
C GLY A 184 3.84 10.83 9.83
N ARG A 185 3.76 11.55 10.96
CA ARG A 185 4.87 11.72 11.93
C ARG A 185 4.92 10.52 12.87
N LEU A 186 5.23 9.34 12.33
CA LEU A 186 5.07 8.06 13.04
C LEU A 186 5.96 7.94 14.28
N ASP A 187 7.20 8.43 14.23
CA ASP A 187 8.12 8.39 15.38
C ASP A 187 7.63 9.26 16.53
N GLU A 188 7.13 10.46 16.22
CA GLU A 188 6.52 11.35 17.21
C GLU A 188 5.28 10.70 17.84
N ALA A 189 4.41 10.11 17.04
CA ALA A 189 3.20 9.41 17.50
C ALA A 189 3.57 8.28 18.46
N GLU A 190 4.60 7.48 18.16
CA GLU A 190 5.07 6.39 19.02
C GLU A 190 5.52 6.92 20.39
N ILE A 191 6.33 7.98 20.39
CA ILE A 191 6.82 8.62 21.62
C ILE A 191 5.64 9.10 22.47
N ARG A 192 4.66 9.75 21.86
CA ARG A 192 3.49 10.29 22.56
C ARG A 192 2.59 9.20 23.13
N TYR A 193 2.29 8.15 22.37
CA TYR A 193 1.53 7.00 22.88
C TYR A 193 2.25 6.33 24.06
N ARG A 194 3.56 6.15 23.98
CA ARG A 194 4.32 5.58 25.09
C ARG A 194 4.34 6.47 26.33
N ARG A 195 4.36 7.79 26.18
CA ARG A 195 4.24 8.73 27.30
C ARG A 195 2.86 8.64 27.95
N ALA A 196 1.79 8.57 27.16
CA ALA A 196 0.45 8.37 27.66
C ALA A 196 0.36 7.07 28.49
N LEU A 197 0.90 5.96 27.96
CA LEU A 197 0.91 4.65 28.60
C LEU A 197 1.83 4.56 29.84
N ALA A 198 2.91 5.31 29.87
CA ALA A 198 3.77 5.40 31.06
C ALA A 198 3.03 6.05 32.24
N ARG A 199 2.08 6.96 31.97
CA ARG A 199 1.28 7.66 32.97
C ARG A 199 -0.01 6.91 33.32
N ARG A 200 -0.63 6.29 32.31
CA ARG A 200 -1.83 5.48 32.47
C ARG A 200 -1.66 4.13 31.77
N PRO A 201 -1.08 3.11 32.44
CA PRO A 201 -0.81 1.79 31.85
C PRO A 201 -2.05 0.99 31.46
N ASP A 202 -3.23 1.37 31.94
CA ASP A 202 -4.53 0.77 31.62
C ASP A 202 -5.30 1.50 30.54
N PHE A 203 -4.64 2.42 29.81
CA PHE A 203 -5.23 3.16 28.70
C PHE A 203 -5.36 2.27 27.44
N ALA A 204 -6.43 1.47 27.36
CA ALA A 204 -6.62 0.49 26.30
C ALA A 204 -6.60 1.09 24.88
N ALA A 205 -7.20 2.27 24.66
CA ALA A 205 -7.18 2.93 23.36
C ALA A 205 -5.77 3.31 22.91
N ALA A 206 -4.91 3.76 23.83
CA ALA A 206 -3.50 4.06 23.53
C ALA A 206 -2.72 2.79 23.17
N TRP A 207 -3.03 1.64 23.79
CA TRP A 207 -2.45 0.36 23.40
C TRP A 207 -2.90 -0.08 22.00
N VAL A 208 -4.18 0.11 21.63
CA VAL A 208 -4.66 -0.19 20.27
C VAL A 208 -3.95 0.66 19.24
N ASN A 209 -3.86 1.98 19.46
CA ASN A 209 -3.24 2.90 18.50
C ASN A 209 -1.73 2.67 18.39
N LEU A 210 -1.04 2.39 19.51
CA LEU A 210 0.36 1.98 19.46
C LEU A 210 0.55 0.66 18.71
N GLY A 211 -0.34 -0.31 18.92
CA GLY A 211 -0.32 -1.58 18.20
C GLY A 211 -0.49 -1.41 16.70
N ASN A 212 -1.43 -0.56 16.27
CA ASN A 212 -1.62 -0.23 14.85
C ASN A 212 -0.40 0.46 14.24
N LEU A 213 0.15 1.44 14.95
CA LEU A 213 1.34 2.15 14.51
C LEU A 213 2.53 1.19 14.32
N LEU A 214 2.77 0.31 15.29
CA LEU A 214 3.84 -0.68 15.23
C LEU A 214 3.63 -1.69 14.11
N ARG A 215 2.37 -2.07 13.83
CA ARG A 215 2.00 -2.91 12.70
C ARG A 215 2.34 -2.21 11.37
N GLU A 216 2.01 -0.94 11.23
CA GLU A 216 2.33 -0.14 10.04
C GLU A 216 3.84 -0.01 9.82
N GLN A 217 4.62 0.08 10.89
CA GLN A 217 6.09 0.07 10.84
C GLN A 217 6.70 -1.33 10.59
N GLY A 218 5.90 -2.39 10.46
CA GLY A 218 6.39 -3.76 10.29
C GLY A 218 6.94 -4.40 11.56
N ARG A 219 6.74 -3.80 12.73
CA ARG A 219 7.20 -4.28 14.04
C ARG A 219 6.15 -5.21 14.66
N GLU A 220 5.82 -6.29 13.95
CA GLU A 220 4.66 -7.15 14.19
C GLU A 220 4.60 -7.78 15.58
N VAL A 221 5.75 -8.20 16.14
CA VAL A 221 5.81 -8.82 17.48
C VAL A 221 5.39 -7.81 18.55
N PHE A 222 5.86 -6.57 18.44
CA PHE A 222 5.50 -5.50 19.38
C PHE A 222 4.06 -5.04 19.18
N ALA A 223 3.58 -5.02 17.93
CA ALA A 223 2.19 -4.72 17.61
C ALA A 223 1.23 -5.73 18.28
N GLU A 224 1.53 -7.02 18.15
CA GLU A 224 0.74 -8.10 18.75
C GLU A 224 0.70 -7.98 20.28
N ALA A 225 1.86 -7.73 20.91
CA ALA A 225 1.92 -7.55 22.36
C ALA A 225 1.08 -6.36 22.85
N ALA A 226 1.12 -5.23 22.12
CA ALA A 226 0.32 -4.04 22.45
C ALA A 226 -1.18 -4.31 22.31
N LEU A 227 -1.59 -4.93 21.19
CA LEU A 227 -3.01 -5.26 20.95
C LEU A 227 -3.55 -6.29 21.94
N LEU A 228 -2.77 -7.32 22.29
CA LEU A 228 -3.13 -8.28 23.33
C LEU A 228 -3.31 -7.59 24.68
N ARG A 229 -2.43 -6.63 25.02
CA ARG A 229 -2.59 -5.86 26.24
C ARG A 229 -3.87 -5.04 26.25
N ALA A 230 -4.25 -4.44 25.12
CA ALA A 230 -5.50 -3.68 24.99
C ALA A 230 -6.72 -4.56 25.28
N VAL A 231 -6.82 -5.75 24.66
CA VAL A 231 -7.97 -6.65 24.88
C VAL A 231 -7.95 -7.36 26.23
N GLN A 232 -6.80 -7.48 26.89
CA GLN A 232 -6.72 -7.91 28.29
C GLN A 232 -7.31 -6.86 29.24
N LEU A 233 -7.05 -5.57 28.99
CA LEU A 233 -7.58 -4.45 29.77
C LEU A 233 -9.06 -4.23 29.50
N ARG A 234 -9.46 -4.33 28.24
CA ARG A 234 -10.83 -4.10 27.77
C ARG A 234 -11.25 -5.24 26.82
N PRO A 235 -11.72 -6.39 27.38
CA PRO A 235 -12.17 -7.53 26.56
C PRO A 235 -13.37 -7.21 25.66
N ASP A 236 -14.14 -6.19 26.00
CA ASP A 236 -15.29 -5.68 25.25
C ASP A 236 -14.90 -4.72 24.12
N MET A 237 -13.62 -4.36 23.98
CA MET A 237 -13.14 -3.44 22.95
C MET A 237 -13.01 -4.14 21.59
N ILE A 238 -14.04 -4.04 20.76
CA ILE A 238 -14.08 -4.67 19.44
C ILE A 238 -12.91 -4.25 18.57
N ALA A 239 -12.51 -2.96 18.59
CA ALA A 239 -11.38 -2.45 17.82
C ALA A 239 -10.06 -3.21 18.09
N GLY A 240 -9.83 -3.64 19.33
CA GLY A 240 -8.67 -4.46 19.69
C GLY A 240 -8.68 -5.83 18.98
N TRP A 241 -9.84 -6.51 19.01
CA TRP A 241 -10.00 -7.81 18.35
C TRP A 241 -9.91 -7.70 16.81
N LEU A 242 -10.47 -6.65 16.20
CA LEU A 242 -10.37 -6.42 14.76
C LEU A 242 -8.92 -6.19 14.32
N ASN A 243 -8.14 -5.43 15.10
CA ASN A 243 -6.74 -5.20 14.80
C ASN A 243 -5.86 -6.45 15.01
N LEU A 244 -6.16 -7.29 16.00
CA LEU A 244 -5.52 -8.61 16.16
C LEU A 244 -5.85 -9.52 14.97
N ALA A 245 -7.10 -9.54 14.51
CA ALA A 245 -7.52 -10.30 13.34
C ALA A 245 -6.78 -9.86 12.07
N LEU A 246 -6.67 -8.55 11.86
CA LEU A 246 -5.93 -7.98 10.75
C LEU A 246 -4.45 -8.38 10.79
N LEU A 247 -3.80 -8.25 11.95
CA LEU A 247 -2.40 -8.64 12.13
C LEU A 247 -2.19 -10.15 11.92
N ALA A 248 -3.07 -10.99 12.44
CA ALA A 248 -3.00 -12.45 12.25
C ALA A 248 -3.17 -12.83 10.78
N ARG A 249 -4.10 -12.18 10.05
CA ARG A 249 -4.28 -12.36 8.60
C ARG A 249 -3.02 -11.97 7.82
N GLU A 250 -2.41 -10.84 8.12
CA GLU A 250 -1.17 -10.38 7.48
C GLU A 250 0.01 -11.36 7.70
N ARG A 251 0.00 -12.06 8.83
CA ARG A 251 0.98 -13.10 9.18
C ARG A 251 0.60 -14.50 8.69
N HIS A 252 -0.46 -14.62 7.89
CA HIS A 252 -0.99 -15.89 7.39
C HIS A 252 -1.42 -16.88 8.51
N ARG A 253 -1.73 -16.38 9.71
CA ARG A 253 -2.25 -17.17 10.84
C ARG A 253 -3.79 -17.19 10.76
N ILE A 254 -4.30 -17.96 9.79
CA ILE A 254 -5.71 -17.92 9.37
C ILE A 254 -6.67 -18.26 10.51
N HIS A 255 -6.40 -19.34 11.27
CA HIS A 255 -7.27 -19.75 12.39
C HIS A 255 -7.31 -18.73 13.53
N GLU A 256 -6.19 -18.03 13.80
CA GLU A 256 -6.15 -16.97 14.79
C GLU A 256 -6.96 -15.75 14.33
N ALA A 257 -6.81 -15.38 13.05
CA ALA A 257 -7.60 -14.27 12.49
C ALA A 257 -9.11 -14.55 12.59
N GLU A 258 -9.53 -15.76 12.23
CA GLU A 258 -10.91 -16.19 12.35
C GLU A 258 -11.41 -16.14 13.80
N ALA A 259 -10.62 -16.66 14.76
CA ALA A 259 -10.97 -16.65 16.17
C ALA A 259 -11.14 -15.22 16.74
N HIS A 260 -10.28 -14.29 16.32
CA HIS A 260 -10.38 -12.88 16.74
C HIS A 260 -11.59 -12.18 16.11
N LEU A 261 -11.90 -12.46 14.84
CA LEU A 261 -13.12 -11.96 14.19
C LEU A 261 -14.38 -12.50 14.86
N GLN A 262 -14.36 -13.79 15.25
CA GLN A 262 -15.48 -14.39 16.00
C GLN A 262 -15.70 -13.69 17.34
N LYS A 263 -14.63 -13.36 18.07
CA LYS A 263 -14.74 -12.56 19.30
C LYS A 263 -15.35 -11.18 19.06
N ALA A 264 -14.95 -10.52 17.97
CA ALA A 264 -15.49 -9.21 17.63
C ALA A 264 -16.99 -9.27 17.30
N ILE A 265 -17.45 -10.29 16.53
CA ILE A 265 -18.87 -10.43 16.16
C ILE A 265 -19.73 -10.88 17.34
N ASP A 266 -19.21 -11.72 18.25
CA ASP A 266 -19.91 -12.16 19.47
C ASP A 266 -20.19 -10.97 20.39
N LEU A 267 -19.31 -9.98 20.44
CA LEU A 267 -19.48 -8.76 21.24
C LEU A 267 -20.55 -7.83 20.66
N ASN A 268 -20.61 -7.68 19.36
CA ASN A 268 -21.66 -6.91 18.69
C ASN A 268 -21.94 -7.47 17.30
N PRO A 269 -22.98 -8.31 17.15
CA PRO A 269 -23.37 -8.89 15.86
C PRO A 269 -23.89 -7.86 14.84
N GLU A 270 -24.23 -6.65 15.27
CA GLU A 270 -24.79 -5.60 14.43
C GLU A 270 -23.75 -4.63 13.90
N GLN A 271 -22.50 -4.75 14.34
CA GLN A 271 -21.45 -3.79 13.98
C GLN A 271 -20.97 -3.99 12.54
N ILE A 272 -21.11 -2.95 11.72
CA ILE A 272 -20.79 -2.98 10.28
C ILE A 272 -19.31 -3.20 10.05
N GLU A 273 -18.43 -2.57 10.83
CA GLU A 273 -16.97 -2.70 10.70
C GLU A 273 -16.52 -4.15 10.88
N THR A 274 -17.17 -4.89 11.81
CA THR A 274 -16.87 -6.32 12.00
C THR A 274 -17.31 -7.15 10.81
N MET A 275 -18.48 -6.86 10.22
CA MET A 275 -18.96 -7.53 9.02
C MET A 275 -18.06 -7.25 7.83
N VAL A 276 -17.58 -6.01 7.66
CA VAL A 276 -16.62 -5.64 6.62
C VAL A 276 -15.29 -6.36 6.82
N ALA A 277 -14.81 -6.47 8.06
CA ALA A 277 -13.58 -7.23 8.36
C ALA A 277 -13.73 -8.73 8.03
N TRP A 278 -14.89 -9.34 8.30
CA TRP A 278 -15.22 -10.70 7.88
C TRP A 278 -15.26 -10.82 6.34
N CYS A 279 -15.85 -9.85 5.65
CA CYS A 279 -15.85 -9.80 4.19
C CYS A 279 -14.41 -9.79 3.65
N GLN A 280 -13.55 -8.93 4.17
CA GLN A 280 -12.14 -8.85 3.80
C GLN A 280 -11.39 -10.15 4.09
N PHE A 281 -11.68 -10.80 5.22
CA PHE A 281 -11.10 -12.09 5.57
C PHE A 281 -11.51 -13.17 4.57
N CYS A 282 -12.79 -13.36 4.29
CA CYS A 282 -13.29 -14.31 3.31
C CYS A 282 -12.70 -14.07 1.90
N ALA A 283 -12.66 -12.81 1.46
CA ALA A 283 -12.05 -12.44 0.18
C ALA A 283 -10.57 -12.83 0.13
N SER A 284 -9.81 -12.65 1.22
CA SER A 284 -8.40 -13.04 1.31
C SER A 284 -8.15 -14.54 1.22
N GLN A 285 -9.18 -15.36 1.55
CA GLN A 285 -9.15 -16.83 1.43
C GLN A 285 -9.76 -17.32 0.11
N ALA A 286 -10.04 -16.41 -0.85
CA ALA A 286 -10.75 -16.69 -2.10
C ALA A 286 -12.19 -17.23 -1.90
N ASP A 287 -12.76 -17.11 -0.71
CA ASP A 287 -14.17 -17.40 -0.42
C ASP A 287 -15.04 -16.20 -0.80
N LEU A 288 -15.30 -16.04 -2.09
CA LEU A 288 -16.14 -14.95 -2.59
C LEU A 288 -17.59 -15.05 -2.12
N ALA A 289 -18.12 -16.26 -1.94
CA ALA A 289 -19.49 -16.46 -1.48
C ALA A 289 -19.66 -15.97 -0.01
N GLY A 290 -18.73 -16.33 0.87
CA GLY A 290 -18.68 -15.83 2.22
C GLY A 290 -18.47 -14.31 2.29
N ALA A 291 -17.61 -13.77 1.44
CA ALA A 291 -17.37 -12.34 1.35
C ALA A 291 -18.65 -11.57 0.97
N TRP A 292 -19.38 -12.01 -0.07
CA TRP A 292 -20.66 -11.42 -0.47
C TRP A 292 -21.73 -11.52 0.61
N LYS A 293 -21.80 -12.64 1.33
CA LYS A 293 -22.75 -12.81 2.44
C LYS A 293 -22.55 -11.72 3.51
N TRP A 294 -21.32 -11.54 3.99
CA TRP A 294 -21.02 -10.55 5.02
C TRP A 294 -21.21 -9.13 4.51
N LEU A 295 -20.78 -8.85 3.27
CA LEU A 295 -20.97 -7.54 2.65
C LEU A 295 -22.45 -7.18 2.50
N THR A 296 -23.29 -8.13 2.07
CA THR A 296 -24.73 -7.92 1.96
C THR A 296 -25.35 -7.59 3.31
N SER A 297 -24.93 -8.28 4.37
CA SER A 297 -25.37 -7.98 5.74
C SER A 297 -24.96 -6.58 6.18
N ALA A 298 -23.74 -6.14 5.87
CA ALA A 298 -23.26 -4.80 6.20
C ALA A 298 -24.06 -3.71 5.46
N LEU A 299 -24.25 -3.88 4.14
CA LEU A 299 -24.99 -2.91 3.31
C LEU A 299 -26.50 -2.90 3.55
N ALA A 300 -27.06 -3.98 4.10
CA ALA A 300 -28.47 -4.00 4.54
C ALA A 300 -28.70 -3.10 5.76
N ARG A 301 -27.68 -2.91 6.60
CA ARG A 301 -27.75 -2.00 7.77
C ARG A 301 -27.48 -0.55 7.40
N ASP A 302 -26.43 -0.33 6.62
CA ASP A 302 -26.12 1.01 6.06
C ASP A 302 -25.70 0.87 4.59
N PRO A 303 -26.63 1.15 3.65
CA PRO A 303 -26.33 1.15 2.21
C PRO A 303 -25.33 2.23 1.78
N SER A 304 -25.01 3.18 2.66
CA SER A 304 -24.10 4.28 2.41
C SER A 304 -22.80 4.21 3.20
N HIS A 305 -22.52 3.08 3.87
CA HIS A 305 -21.26 2.90 4.60
C HIS A 305 -20.07 2.89 3.64
N PRO A 306 -19.14 3.88 3.71
CA PRO A 306 -18.13 4.10 2.68
C PRO A 306 -17.24 2.87 2.44
N GLU A 307 -16.75 2.24 3.53
CA GLU A 307 -15.87 1.07 3.45
C GLU A 307 -16.61 -0.15 2.86
N ALA A 308 -17.89 -0.37 3.21
CA ALA A 308 -18.66 -1.48 2.65
C ALA A 308 -18.93 -1.29 1.15
N VAL A 309 -19.20 -0.05 0.72
CA VAL A 309 -19.35 0.27 -0.72
C VAL A 309 -18.03 0.10 -1.46
N ASN A 310 -16.91 0.50 -0.87
CA ASN A 310 -15.57 0.25 -1.45
C ASN A 310 -15.29 -1.26 -1.56
N MET A 311 -15.60 -2.05 -0.52
CA MET A 311 -15.47 -3.52 -0.57
C MET A 311 -16.32 -4.14 -1.66
N LYS A 312 -17.53 -3.61 -1.92
CA LYS A 312 -18.35 -4.04 -3.05
C LYS A 312 -17.62 -3.86 -4.39
N GLY A 313 -16.94 -2.73 -4.56
CA GLY A 313 -16.09 -2.47 -5.72
C GLY A 313 -14.95 -3.48 -5.83
N ILE A 314 -14.27 -3.78 -4.72
CA ILE A 314 -13.17 -4.77 -4.67
C ILE A 314 -13.67 -6.17 -5.06
N LEU A 315 -14.81 -6.62 -4.56
CA LEU A 315 -15.37 -7.92 -4.94
C LEU A 315 -15.75 -7.98 -6.43
N PHE A 316 -16.39 -6.95 -6.96
CA PHE A 316 -16.67 -6.88 -8.41
C PHE A 316 -15.40 -6.88 -9.25
N HIS A 317 -14.36 -6.18 -8.81
CA HIS A 317 -13.05 -6.19 -9.47
C HIS A 317 -12.44 -7.60 -9.47
N THR A 318 -12.47 -8.28 -8.32
CA THR A 318 -11.96 -9.66 -8.17
C THR A 318 -12.70 -10.66 -9.07
N GLU A 319 -14.01 -10.45 -9.31
CA GLU A 319 -14.82 -11.24 -10.22
C GLU A 319 -14.62 -10.86 -11.71
N GLY A 320 -13.76 -9.89 -12.02
CA GLY A 320 -13.59 -9.37 -13.38
C GLY A 320 -14.74 -8.48 -13.88
N SER A 321 -15.67 -8.12 -13.01
CA SER A 321 -16.82 -7.24 -13.34
C SER A 321 -16.40 -5.76 -13.23
N PHE A 322 -15.37 -5.35 -13.98
CA PHE A 322 -14.69 -4.05 -13.82
C PHE A 322 -15.63 -2.84 -13.95
N ALA A 323 -16.60 -2.88 -14.86
CA ALA A 323 -17.57 -1.79 -15.01
C ALA A 323 -18.43 -1.59 -13.73
N LYS A 324 -18.84 -2.70 -13.07
CA LYS A 324 -19.57 -2.65 -11.81
C LYS A 324 -18.65 -2.19 -10.67
N ALA A 325 -17.37 -2.57 -10.71
CA ALA A 325 -16.37 -2.13 -9.76
C ALA A 325 -16.17 -0.61 -9.83
N VAL A 326 -16.00 -0.05 -11.02
CA VAL A 326 -15.87 1.39 -11.25
C VAL A 326 -17.07 2.14 -10.66
N ALA A 327 -18.30 1.72 -10.97
CA ALA A 327 -19.51 2.36 -10.43
C ALA A 327 -19.60 2.29 -8.90
N ALA A 328 -19.17 1.17 -8.29
CA ALA A 328 -19.13 1.02 -6.84
C ALA A 328 -18.06 1.94 -6.20
N PHE A 329 -16.89 2.06 -6.82
CA PHE A 329 -15.84 2.96 -6.34
C PHE A 329 -16.22 4.43 -6.49
N GLU A 330 -16.88 4.84 -7.58
CA GLU A 330 -17.44 6.19 -7.73
C GLU A 330 -18.42 6.52 -6.62
N ARG A 331 -19.26 5.56 -6.26
CA ARG A 331 -20.18 5.71 -5.12
C ARG A 331 -19.42 5.83 -3.80
N ALA A 332 -18.38 5.01 -3.56
CA ALA A 332 -17.56 5.09 -2.37
C ALA A 332 -16.80 6.43 -2.27
N GLU A 333 -16.30 6.94 -3.41
CA GLU A 333 -15.68 8.28 -3.48
C GLU A 333 -16.65 9.40 -3.10
N ALA A 334 -17.89 9.33 -3.60
CA ALA A 334 -18.94 10.30 -3.25
C ALA A 334 -19.32 10.25 -1.76
N LEU A 335 -19.10 9.09 -1.11
CA LEU A 335 -19.28 8.89 0.33
C LEU A 335 -18.02 9.24 1.15
N GLY A 336 -16.95 9.72 0.50
CA GLY A 336 -15.73 10.19 1.17
C GLY A 336 -14.68 9.11 1.44
N HIS A 337 -14.78 7.93 0.84
CA HIS A 337 -13.76 6.89 1.01
C HIS A 337 -12.47 7.24 0.27
N LEU A 338 -11.35 7.41 0.99
CA LEU A 338 -10.10 7.94 0.44
C LEU A 338 -9.45 7.03 -0.62
N ALA A 339 -9.41 5.73 -0.39
CA ALA A 339 -8.76 4.80 -1.31
C ALA A 339 -9.60 4.44 -2.55
N ALA A 340 -10.87 4.83 -2.61
CA ALA A 340 -11.79 4.42 -3.68
C ALA A 340 -11.35 4.92 -5.05
N ALA A 341 -10.83 6.15 -5.15
CA ALA A 341 -10.32 6.72 -6.39
C ALA A 341 -9.15 5.90 -6.96
N SER A 342 -8.22 5.46 -6.10
CA SER A 342 -7.10 4.60 -6.51
C SER A 342 -7.58 3.22 -6.97
N ASN A 343 -8.54 2.62 -6.27
CA ASN A 343 -9.14 1.34 -6.65
C ASN A 343 -9.91 1.43 -7.99
N ARG A 344 -10.61 2.56 -8.21
CA ARG A 344 -11.26 2.87 -9.48
C ARG A 344 -10.24 2.94 -10.62
N GLY A 345 -9.12 3.63 -10.39
CA GLY A 345 -8.02 3.72 -11.35
C GLY A 345 -7.49 2.35 -11.76
N ASN A 346 -7.28 1.44 -10.80
CA ASN A 346 -6.87 0.06 -11.10
C ASN A 346 -7.91 -0.68 -11.97
N SER A 347 -9.20 -0.54 -11.65
CA SER A 347 -10.26 -1.16 -12.46
C SER A 347 -10.36 -0.58 -13.88
N LEU A 348 -10.11 0.73 -14.04
CA LEU A 348 -10.05 1.39 -15.34
C LEU A 348 -8.85 0.91 -16.17
N LEU A 349 -7.70 0.64 -15.53
CA LEU A 349 -6.56 0.01 -16.21
C LEU A 349 -6.93 -1.36 -16.76
N ASP A 350 -7.59 -2.22 -15.94
CA ASP A 350 -8.00 -3.55 -16.37
C ASP A 350 -9.08 -3.53 -17.48
N MET A 351 -9.81 -2.41 -17.58
CA MET A 351 -10.71 -2.13 -18.72
C MET A 351 -10.00 -1.59 -19.98
N GLY A 352 -8.67 -1.43 -19.96
CA GLY A 352 -7.93 -0.81 -21.05
C GLY A 352 -8.16 0.70 -21.21
N ARG A 353 -8.54 1.42 -20.15
CA ARG A 353 -8.84 2.87 -20.12
C ARG A 353 -7.76 3.65 -19.34
N PRO A 354 -6.48 3.64 -19.77
CA PRO A 354 -5.36 4.14 -18.97
C PRO A 354 -5.39 5.67 -18.74
N ASN A 355 -5.96 6.45 -19.66
CA ASN A 355 -6.06 7.90 -19.48
C ASN A 355 -7.06 8.27 -18.38
N GLU A 356 -8.17 7.54 -18.28
CA GLU A 356 -9.14 7.74 -17.21
C GLU A 356 -8.61 7.21 -15.87
N ALA A 357 -7.84 6.13 -15.92
CA ALA A 357 -7.13 5.63 -14.75
C ALA A 357 -6.12 6.65 -14.22
N LEU A 358 -5.40 7.36 -15.11
CA LEU A 358 -4.50 8.44 -14.72
C LEU A 358 -5.23 9.52 -13.93
N GLN A 359 -6.36 10.01 -14.45
CA GLN A 359 -7.19 11.00 -13.75
C GLN A 359 -7.68 10.50 -12.37
N ALA A 360 -8.08 9.22 -12.30
CA ALA A 360 -8.51 8.63 -11.04
C ALA A 360 -7.37 8.55 -10.01
N HIS A 361 -6.15 8.16 -10.44
CA HIS A 361 -4.99 8.09 -9.56
C HIS A 361 -4.50 9.49 -9.16
N GLU A 362 -4.55 10.49 -10.05
CA GLU A 362 -4.25 11.89 -9.72
C GLU A 362 -5.23 12.42 -8.66
N ALA A 363 -6.53 12.17 -8.82
CA ALA A 363 -7.54 12.51 -7.83
C ALA A 363 -7.33 11.80 -6.48
N ALA A 364 -6.81 10.56 -6.49
CA ALA A 364 -6.49 9.85 -5.26
C ALA A 364 -5.34 10.53 -4.49
N VAL A 365 -4.29 10.95 -5.19
CA VAL A 365 -3.15 11.68 -4.58
C VAL A 365 -3.57 13.07 -4.11
N GLU A 366 -4.44 13.77 -4.86
CA GLU A 366 -4.95 15.08 -4.45
C GLU A 366 -5.77 15.00 -3.15
N ARG A 367 -6.57 13.94 -2.99
CA ARG A 367 -7.38 13.72 -1.78
C ARG A 367 -6.57 13.27 -0.57
N ASP A 368 -5.55 12.46 -0.79
CA ASP A 368 -4.64 11.97 0.26
C ASP A 368 -3.19 12.03 -0.21
N PRO A 369 -2.55 13.21 -0.10
CA PRO A 369 -1.16 13.41 -0.49
C PRO A 369 -0.15 12.61 0.33
N ALA A 370 -0.54 12.03 1.46
CA ALA A 370 0.31 11.19 2.28
C ALA A 370 0.24 9.70 1.91
N SER A 371 -0.70 9.32 1.05
CA SER A 371 -0.92 7.92 0.68
C SER A 371 0.17 7.38 -0.24
N ALA A 372 1.11 6.62 0.31
CA ALA A 372 2.15 5.94 -0.47
C ALA A 372 1.57 4.99 -1.54
N GLY A 373 0.44 4.33 -1.26
CA GLY A 373 -0.25 3.47 -2.23
C GLY A 373 -0.81 4.24 -3.41
N ALA A 374 -1.40 5.43 -3.19
CA ALA A 374 -1.92 6.28 -4.25
C ALA A 374 -0.78 6.79 -5.16
N HIS A 375 0.31 7.30 -4.59
CA HIS A 375 1.51 7.70 -5.35
C HIS A 375 2.10 6.53 -6.13
N TYR A 376 2.21 5.36 -5.54
CA TYR A 376 2.73 4.17 -6.22
C TYR A 376 1.86 3.78 -7.42
N ASN A 377 0.53 3.71 -7.28
CA ASN A 377 -0.38 3.40 -8.38
C ASN A 377 -0.35 4.47 -9.48
N LEU A 378 -0.27 5.75 -9.10
CA LEU A 378 -0.09 6.86 -10.03
C LEU A 378 1.20 6.71 -10.82
N SER A 379 2.31 6.36 -10.15
CA SER A 379 3.61 6.15 -10.78
C SER A 379 3.57 5.08 -11.87
N LEU A 380 2.96 3.92 -11.55
CA LEU A 380 2.84 2.80 -12.51
C LEU A 380 2.02 3.19 -13.74
N THR A 381 0.98 3.99 -13.55
CA THR A 381 0.15 4.49 -14.65
C THR A 381 0.91 5.49 -15.51
N ARG A 382 1.62 6.44 -14.91
CA ARG A 382 2.46 7.39 -15.62
C ARG A 382 3.57 6.70 -16.41
N LEU A 383 4.30 5.77 -15.80
CA LEU A 383 5.35 4.99 -16.46
C LEU A 383 4.80 4.21 -17.65
N ARG A 384 3.63 3.59 -17.53
CA ARG A 384 2.96 2.86 -18.62
C ARG A 384 2.57 3.77 -19.78
N LEU A 385 2.15 5.00 -19.50
CA LEU A 385 1.79 6.00 -20.50
C LEU A 385 2.99 6.73 -21.10
N GLY A 386 4.20 6.49 -20.60
CA GLY A 386 5.43 7.11 -21.07
C GLY A 386 5.78 8.44 -20.42
N ASP A 387 5.04 8.87 -19.42
CA ASP A 387 5.35 10.03 -18.60
C ASP A 387 6.36 9.66 -17.50
N TRP A 388 7.59 9.38 -17.96
CA TRP A 388 8.65 8.90 -17.08
C TRP A 388 9.23 9.99 -16.19
N GLU A 389 9.22 11.22 -16.67
CA GLU A 389 9.72 12.37 -15.90
C GLU A 389 8.99 12.56 -14.57
N ARG A 390 7.66 12.43 -14.57
CA ARG A 390 6.85 12.48 -13.37
C ARG A 390 6.68 11.10 -12.70
N GLY A 391 6.74 10.03 -13.47
CA GLY A 391 6.53 8.67 -12.97
C GLY A 391 7.64 8.17 -12.06
N TRP A 392 8.91 8.42 -12.34
CA TRP A 392 10.02 7.94 -11.53
C TRP A 392 10.08 8.54 -10.13
N PRO A 393 9.93 9.86 -9.94
CA PRO A 393 9.86 10.44 -8.59
C PRO A 393 8.73 9.84 -7.75
N GLU A 394 7.53 9.69 -8.34
CA GLU A 394 6.38 9.06 -7.67
C GLU A 394 6.63 7.58 -7.32
N TYR A 395 7.44 6.87 -8.12
CA TYR A 395 7.77 5.47 -7.89
C TYR A 395 8.56 5.24 -6.60
N GLU A 396 9.23 6.27 -6.08
CA GLU A 396 9.93 6.19 -4.79
C GLU A 396 8.96 6.01 -3.60
N ALA A 397 7.68 6.32 -3.74
CA ALA A 397 6.65 6.04 -2.74
C ALA A 397 6.54 4.55 -2.40
N ARG A 398 7.02 3.63 -3.26
CA ARG A 398 7.05 2.19 -3.00
C ARG A 398 7.74 1.80 -1.69
N TRP A 399 8.68 2.64 -1.22
CA TRP A 399 9.40 2.39 0.04
C TRP A 399 8.52 2.51 1.27
N HIS A 400 7.48 3.31 1.18
CA HIS A 400 6.49 3.54 2.23
C HIS A 400 5.20 2.73 2.00
N PHE A 401 5.11 2.01 0.87
CA PHE A 401 3.96 1.17 0.56
C PHE A 401 4.21 -0.27 0.96
N ARG A 402 3.63 -0.68 2.09
CA ARG A 402 3.88 -1.98 2.74
C ARG A 402 3.56 -3.19 1.87
N GLU A 403 2.61 -3.08 0.97
CA GLU A 403 2.27 -4.18 0.05
C GLU A 403 3.41 -4.53 -0.88
N VAL A 404 4.26 -3.57 -1.22
CA VAL A 404 5.46 -3.75 -2.05
C VAL A 404 6.68 -4.09 -1.20
N HIS A 405 6.88 -3.39 -0.08
CA HIS A 405 8.03 -3.55 0.81
C HIS A 405 7.59 -3.89 2.25
N ARG A 406 7.35 -5.18 2.52
CA ARG A 406 6.96 -5.66 3.87
C ARG A 406 8.09 -5.53 4.90
N SER A 407 9.34 -5.66 4.47
CA SER A 407 10.52 -5.58 5.35
C SER A 407 11.70 -4.99 4.57
N PRO A 408 11.75 -3.66 4.41
CA PRO A 408 12.85 -3.01 3.74
C PRO A 408 14.15 -3.28 4.51
N ARG A 409 15.25 -3.50 3.77
CA ARG A 409 16.57 -3.59 4.38
C ARG A 409 16.96 -2.20 4.90
N VAL A 410 17.47 -2.18 6.13
CA VAL A 410 17.97 -0.96 6.76
C VAL A 410 19.49 -0.98 6.70
N PHE A 411 20.08 0.08 6.16
CA PHE A 411 21.51 0.30 6.11
C PHE A 411 21.88 1.44 7.08
N GLN A 412 23.10 1.41 7.62
CA GLN A 412 23.63 2.52 8.43
C GLN A 412 24.13 3.65 7.53
N GLN A 413 24.57 3.32 6.32
CA GLN A 413 25.03 4.27 5.33
C GLN A 413 23.86 5.03 4.71
N PRO A 414 24.04 6.32 4.38
CA PRO A 414 22.99 7.10 3.76
C PRO A 414 22.65 6.63 2.36
N ARG A 415 21.39 6.88 1.94
CA ARG A 415 20.94 6.64 0.58
C ARG A 415 21.50 7.69 -0.37
N TRP A 416 22.10 7.26 -1.49
CA TRP A 416 22.53 8.13 -2.57
C TRP A 416 21.33 8.79 -3.27
N GLN A 417 21.36 10.13 -3.35
CA GLN A 417 20.31 10.95 -3.96
C GLN A 417 20.74 11.57 -5.29
N GLY A 418 21.92 11.20 -5.82
CA GLY A 418 22.43 11.71 -7.10
C GLY A 418 23.56 12.77 -6.96
N GLU A 419 23.98 13.08 -5.72
CA GLU A 419 25.11 13.96 -5.46
C GLU A 419 26.43 13.44 -6.05
N PRO A 420 27.46 14.28 -6.31
CA PRO A 420 28.77 13.86 -6.82
C PRO A 420 29.40 12.77 -5.96
N LEU A 421 29.98 11.75 -6.61
CA LEU A 421 30.47 10.55 -5.91
C LEU A 421 31.94 10.64 -5.45
N GLU A 422 32.81 11.31 -6.20
CA GLU A 422 34.20 11.60 -5.81
C GLU A 422 34.98 10.37 -5.31
N GLY A 423 34.84 9.23 -5.97
CA GLY A 423 35.46 7.96 -5.59
C GLY A 423 34.72 7.15 -4.55
N ARG A 424 33.57 7.63 -4.03
CA ARG A 424 32.77 6.88 -3.05
C ARG A 424 32.23 5.58 -3.61
N ARG A 425 32.18 4.58 -2.72
CA ARG A 425 31.66 3.26 -3.01
C ARG A 425 30.16 3.22 -2.79
N VAL A 426 29.40 2.81 -3.81
CA VAL A 426 27.92 2.79 -3.77
C VAL A 426 27.42 1.36 -3.87
N LEU A 427 26.74 0.88 -2.84
CA LEU A 427 26.06 -0.42 -2.86
C LEU A 427 24.77 -0.32 -3.68
N LEU A 428 24.79 -0.83 -4.90
CA LEU A 428 23.62 -0.97 -5.76
C LEU A 428 22.94 -2.31 -5.48
N HIS A 429 21.84 -2.30 -4.75
CA HIS A 429 21.25 -3.55 -4.30
C HIS A 429 19.94 -3.92 -5.02
N ALA A 430 19.80 -5.23 -5.32
CA ALA A 430 18.56 -5.76 -5.88
C ALA A 430 17.46 -5.79 -4.81
N GLU A 431 16.28 -5.31 -5.18
CA GLU A 431 15.10 -5.23 -4.32
C GLU A 431 13.95 -6.12 -4.76
N GLN A 432 13.76 -6.34 -6.06
CA GLN A 432 12.65 -7.10 -6.64
C GLN A 432 13.12 -8.36 -7.38
N GLY A 433 12.57 -8.64 -8.55
CA GLY A 433 12.82 -9.85 -9.33
C GLY A 433 14.20 -9.94 -10.01
N LEU A 434 14.49 -11.09 -10.61
CA LEU A 434 15.70 -11.27 -11.42
C LEU A 434 15.66 -10.41 -12.69
N GLY A 435 14.46 -10.24 -13.28
CA GLY A 435 14.25 -9.39 -14.44
C GLY A 435 14.65 -7.93 -14.17
N ASP A 436 14.25 -7.42 -12.99
CA ASP A 436 14.61 -6.05 -12.57
C ASP A 436 16.12 -5.88 -12.39
N THR A 437 16.75 -6.88 -11.77
CA THR A 437 18.21 -6.88 -11.62
C THR A 437 18.90 -6.84 -12.98
N ILE A 438 18.46 -7.66 -13.93
CA ILE A 438 19.01 -7.69 -15.31
C ILE A 438 18.77 -6.37 -16.00
N GLN A 439 17.57 -5.79 -15.89
CA GLN A 439 17.21 -4.53 -16.54
C GLN A 439 18.02 -3.35 -16.00
N PHE A 440 18.10 -3.20 -14.67
CA PHE A 440 18.65 -1.99 -14.05
C PHE A 440 20.15 -2.08 -13.72
N CYS A 441 20.81 -3.25 -13.80
CA CYS A 441 22.26 -3.34 -13.65
C CYS A 441 23.03 -2.48 -14.67
N ARG A 442 22.40 -2.12 -15.81
CA ARG A 442 22.99 -1.23 -16.83
C ARG A 442 23.40 0.14 -16.28
N TYR A 443 22.72 0.61 -15.22
CA TYR A 443 23.02 1.87 -14.57
C TYR A 443 24.36 1.88 -13.81
N ALA A 444 24.93 0.72 -13.46
CA ALA A 444 26.23 0.66 -12.81
C ALA A 444 27.32 1.38 -13.64
N THR A 445 27.23 1.30 -14.96
CA THR A 445 28.16 2.02 -15.86
C THR A 445 28.01 3.54 -15.73
N LEU A 446 26.79 4.05 -15.51
CA LEU A 446 26.56 5.48 -15.29
C LEU A 446 27.02 5.94 -13.91
N VAL A 447 26.88 5.11 -12.89
CA VAL A 447 27.42 5.39 -11.55
C VAL A 447 28.95 5.48 -11.60
N ALA A 448 29.61 4.54 -12.29
CA ALA A 448 31.05 4.59 -12.52
C ALA A 448 31.47 5.84 -13.31
N ALA A 449 30.72 6.22 -14.34
CA ALA A 449 30.98 7.43 -15.13
C ALA A 449 30.79 8.73 -14.31
N ARG A 450 30.00 8.72 -13.21
CA ARG A 450 29.91 9.82 -12.23
C ARG A 450 31.03 9.81 -11.18
N GLY A 451 32.06 8.97 -11.37
CA GLY A 451 33.22 8.90 -10.49
C GLY A 451 33.01 8.08 -9.22
N GLY A 452 31.95 7.26 -9.15
CA GLY A 452 31.72 6.32 -8.07
C GLY A 452 32.28 4.93 -8.35
N ILE A 453 32.35 4.09 -7.33
CA ILE A 453 32.66 2.67 -7.43
C ILE A 453 31.41 1.87 -7.10
N PRO A 454 30.59 1.47 -8.09
CA PRO A 454 29.38 0.71 -7.85
C PRO A 454 29.70 -0.73 -7.42
N ILE A 455 29.00 -1.21 -6.40
CA ILE A 455 29.01 -2.60 -5.92
C ILE A 455 27.63 -3.17 -6.19
N LEU A 456 27.51 -4.02 -7.21
CA LEU A 456 26.25 -4.68 -7.56
C LEU A 456 25.99 -5.84 -6.60
N GLN A 457 25.07 -5.66 -5.65
CA GLN A 457 24.63 -6.73 -4.77
C GLN A 457 23.43 -7.46 -5.35
N VAL A 458 23.62 -8.69 -5.80
CA VAL A 458 22.65 -9.46 -6.58
C VAL A 458 22.42 -10.87 -6.03
N ARG A 459 21.31 -11.49 -6.44
CA ARG A 459 20.99 -12.88 -6.08
C ARG A 459 21.88 -13.87 -6.84
N ALA A 460 22.15 -15.04 -6.25
CA ALA A 460 22.98 -16.09 -6.82
C ALA A 460 22.68 -16.46 -8.29
N PRO A 461 21.39 -16.56 -8.75
CA PRO A 461 21.13 -16.93 -10.13
C PRO A 461 21.66 -15.97 -11.21
N VAL A 462 21.98 -14.72 -10.86
CA VAL A 462 22.50 -13.71 -11.82
C VAL A 462 23.94 -13.28 -11.52
N GLU A 463 24.54 -13.74 -10.44
CA GLU A 463 25.85 -13.27 -9.98
C GLU A 463 26.92 -13.47 -11.04
N ARG A 464 27.12 -14.69 -11.57
CA ARG A 464 28.09 -14.95 -12.62
C ARG A 464 27.83 -14.15 -13.91
N LEU A 465 26.55 -13.94 -14.24
CA LEU A 465 26.16 -13.15 -15.42
C LEU A 465 26.62 -11.70 -15.30
N MET A 466 26.57 -11.10 -14.09
CA MET A 466 26.97 -9.70 -13.86
C MET A 466 28.45 -9.44 -14.20
N HIS A 467 29.31 -10.46 -14.12
CA HIS A 467 30.72 -10.32 -14.54
C HIS A 467 30.89 -10.04 -16.04
N SER A 468 29.85 -10.23 -16.86
CA SER A 468 29.86 -9.85 -18.27
C SER A 468 29.59 -8.35 -18.49
N LEU A 469 29.14 -7.62 -17.45
CA LEU A 469 28.84 -6.19 -17.56
C LEU A 469 30.09 -5.36 -17.89
N PRO A 470 30.05 -4.40 -18.82
CA PRO A 470 31.23 -3.61 -19.24
C PRO A 470 31.98 -2.95 -18.08
N ALA A 471 31.27 -2.33 -17.13
CA ALA A 471 31.89 -1.69 -15.96
C ALA A 471 32.63 -2.70 -15.06
N VAL A 472 32.08 -3.91 -14.89
CA VAL A 472 32.73 -4.97 -14.09
C VAL A 472 33.96 -5.52 -14.81
N ARG A 473 33.87 -5.78 -16.12
CA ARG A 473 34.99 -6.23 -16.95
C ARG A 473 36.14 -5.22 -17.02
N ALA A 474 35.80 -3.93 -16.94
CA ALA A 474 36.78 -2.85 -16.88
C ALA A 474 37.37 -2.61 -15.48
N GLY A 475 36.97 -3.35 -14.46
CA GLY A 475 37.38 -3.12 -13.08
C GLY A 475 36.82 -1.84 -12.45
N GLN A 476 35.80 -1.26 -13.04
CA GLN A 476 35.13 -0.04 -12.56
C GLN A 476 33.94 -0.32 -11.65
N ALA A 477 33.50 -1.54 -11.55
CA ALA A 477 32.40 -2.01 -10.71
C ALA A 477 32.73 -3.37 -10.09
N GLU A 478 32.14 -3.66 -8.93
CA GLU A 478 32.28 -4.92 -8.23
C GLU A 478 30.93 -5.65 -8.21
N VAL A 479 30.98 -6.98 -7.98
CA VAL A 479 29.79 -7.82 -7.80
C VAL A 479 29.84 -8.43 -6.39
N ALA A 480 28.73 -8.39 -5.69
CA ALA A 480 28.58 -8.98 -4.37
C ALA A 480 27.32 -9.84 -4.31
N LEU A 481 27.38 -10.95 -3.57
CA LEU A 481 26.26 -11.86 -3.41
C LEU A 481 25.29 -11.34 -2.34
N LEU A 482 24.00 -11.34 -2.65
CA LEU A 482 22.95 -11.05 -1.67
C LEU A 482 22.91 -12.18 -0.63
N GLY A 483 22.93 -11.80 0.66
CA GLY A 483 23.00 -12.73 1.78
C GLY A 483 24.42 -12.91 2.36
N ALA A 484 25.46 -12.52 1.60
CA ALA A 484 26.80 -12.38 2.13
C ALA A 484 27.04 -10.94 2.62
N LYS A 485 28.05 -10.75 3.50
CA LYS A 485 28.49 -9.41 3.90
C LYS A 485 29.07 -8.72 2.65
N PRO A 486 28.49 -7.57 2.22
CA PRO A 486 29.06 -6.84 1.10
C PRO A 486 30.44 -6.26 1.47
N PRO A 487 31.29 -5.91 0.51
CA PRO A 487 32.46 -5.07 0.73
C PRO A 487 32.04 -3.75 1.40
N ASP A 488 33.00 -3.07 2.03
CA ASP A 488 32.73 -1.77 2.66
C ASP A 488 32.23 -0.75 1.59
N PHE A 489 31.24 0.03 1.94
CA PHE A 489 30.61 1.03 1.05
C PHE A 489 30.22 2.29 1.85
N ASP A 490 30.13 3.41 1.15
CA ASP A 490 29.84 4.74 1.71
C ASP A 490 28.37 5.11 1.59
N LEU A 491 27.72 4.67 0.49
CA LEU A 491 26.34 4.99 0.14
C LEU A 491 25.60 3.72 -0.30
N GLU A 492 24.29 3.68 -0.06
CA GLU A 492 23.42 2.63 -0.62
C GLU A 492 22.48 3.21 -1.68
N CYS A 493 22.11 2.42 -2.67
CA CYS A 493 21.07 2.79 -3.63
C CYS A 493 20.36 1.54 -4.17
N PRO A 494 19.03 1.49 -4.10
CA PRO A 494 18.27 0.43 -4.77
C PRO A 494 18.39 0.57 -6.30
N LEU A 495 18.51 -0.55 -6.99
CA LEU A 495 18.64 -0.54 -8.46
C LEU A 495 17.49 0.20 -9.16
N MET A 496 16.26 0.04 -8.66
CA MET A 496 15.09 0.65 -9.28
C MET A 496 14.88 2.14 -8.91
N SER A 497 15.72 2.72 -8.05
CA SER A 497 15.76 4.18 -7.79
C SER A 497 16.67 4.92 -8.78
N LEU A 498 17.57 4.19 -9.47
CA LEU A 498 18.51 4.79 -10.42
C LEU A 498 17.84 5.54 -11.57
N PRO A 499 16.72 5.09 -12.17
CA PRO A 499 16.04 5.87 -13.21
C PRO A 499 15.61 7.27 -12.75
N ALA A 500 15.14 7.41 -11.50
CA ALA A 500 14.81 8.72 -10.93
C ALA A 500 16.07 9.59 -10.75
N ILE A 501 17.14 9.02 -10.18
CA ILE A 501 18.42 9.73 -9.95
C ILE A 501 19.04 10.22 -11.26
N PHE A 502 18.91 9.43 -12.33
CA PHE A 502 19.44 9.77 -13.66
C PHE A 502 18.42 10.50 -14.56
N ALA A 503 17.25 10.86 -14.04
CA ALA A 503 16.16 11.50 -14.77
C ALA A 503 15.90 10.82 -16.13
N THR A 504 15.77 9.49 -16.12
CA THR A 504 15.64 8.67 -17.32
C THR A 504 14.32 8.94 -18.03
N THR A 505 14.37 9.36 -19.28
CA THR A 505 13.24 9.47 -20.19
C THR A 505 13.25 8.33 -21.21
N ILE A 506 12.24 8.27 -22.07
CA ILE A 506 12.17 7.29 -23.17
C ILE A 506 13.39 7.41 -24.10
N GLU A 507 13.86 8.64 -24.34
CA GLU A 507 14.98 8.96 -25.22
C GLU A 507 16.34 8.74 -24.58
N THR A 508 16.40 8.79 -23.24
CA THR A 508 17.68 8.73 -22.48
C THR A 508 17.91 7.40 -21.79
N VAL A 509 17.17 6.35 -22.17
CA VAL A 509 17.42 4.99 -21.65
C VAL A 509 18.89 4.63 -21.84
N PRO A 510 19.64 4.35 -20.75
CA PRO A 510 21.06 4.07 -20.86
C PRO A 510 21.30 2.73 -21.53
N TRP A 511 22.32 2.72 -22.41
CA TRP A 511 22.78 1.51 -23.08
C TRP A 511 21.66 0.69 -23.73
N PRO A 512 20.97 1.21 -24.75
CA PRO A 512 19.85 0.50 -25.38
C PRO A 512 20.28 -0.76 -26.16
N GLY A 513 21.59 -0.90 -26.49
CA GLY A 513 22.17 -2.10 -27.10
C GLY A 513 22.47 -3.20 -26.08
N ALA A 514 23.30 -4.17 -26.51
CA ALA A 514 23.74 -5.26 -25.63
C ALA A 514 24.67 -4.73 -24.52
N TYR A 515 24.37 -5.05 -23.27
CA TYR A 515 25.19 -4.71 -22.09
C TYR A 515 25.51 -5.92 -21.21
N LEU A 516 24.91 -7.07 -21.47
CA LEU A 516 25.30 -8.36 -20.92
C LEU A 516 25.72 -9.31 -22.04
N GLY A 517 26.56 -10.27 -21.71
CA GLY A 517 27.09 -11.22 -22.69
C GLY A 517 27.22 -12.62 -22.10
N ALA A 518 27.39 -13.59 -22.98
CA ALA A 518 27.67 -14.97 -22.62
C ALA A 518 29.16 -15.24 -22.55
N ASP A 519 29.55 -16.18 -21.72
CA ASP A 519 30.87 -16.80 -21.78
C ASP A 519 31.02 -17.57 -23.10
N HIS A 520 32.06 -17.26 -23.87
CA HIS A 520 32.28 -17.84 -25.21
C HIS A 520 32.54 -19.34 -25.17
N VAL A 521 33.29 -19.82 -24.17
CA VAL A 521 33.64 -21.26 -24.05
C VAL A 521 32.37 -22.04 -23.73
N LEU A 522 31.60 -21.54 -22.77
CA LEU A 522 30.32 -22.13 -22.39
C LEU A 522 29.30 -22.11 -23.54
N ALA A 523 29.26 -21.03 -24.31
CA ALA A 523 28.39 -20.93 -25.48
C ALA A 523 28.76 -21.92 -26.58
N LEU A 524 30.06 -22.18 -26.79
CA LEU A 524 30.52 -23.22 -27.71
C LEU A 524 30.13 -24.62 -27.24
N GLN A 525 30.26 -24.92 -25.95
CA GLN A 525 29.81 -26.18 -25.36
C GLN A 525 28.30 -26.38 -25.57
N ARG A 526 27.48 -25.37 -25.21
CA ARG A 526 26.02 -25.40 -25.40
C ARG A 526 25.63 -25.60 -26.86
N ARG A 527 26.39 -25.04 -27.80
CA ARG A 527 26.13 -25.20 -29.24
C ARG A 527 26.28 -26.66 -29.68
N MET A 528 27.16 -27.41 -29.07
CA MET A 528 27.41 -28.83 -29.37
C MET A 528 26.32 -29.74 -28.80
N GLU A 529 25.67 -29.33 -27.74
CA GLU A 529 24.62 -30.08 -27.05
C GLU A 529 23.26 -30.03 -27.77
N ILE A 530 23.03 -28.97 -28.58
CA ILE A 530 21.76 -28.77 -29.28
C ILE A 530 21.71 -29.64 -30.55
N PRO A 531 20.63 -30.40 -30.83
CA PRO A 531 20.42 -31.13 -32.04
C PRO A 531 20.52 -30.24 -33.29
N GLY A 532 21.09 -30.75 -34.38
CA GLY A 532 21.22 -30.00 -35.64
C GLY A 532 22.48 -29.13 -35.69
N ALA A 533 23.63 -29.62 -35.16
CA ALA A 533 24.95 -29.02 -35.37
C ALA A 533 25.23 -28.80 -36.89
N PRO A 534 25.86 -27.71 -37.31
CA PRO A 534 25.95 -27.30 -38.72
C PRO A 534 26.67 -28.34 -39.57
N THR A 535 25.94 -28.95 -40.49
CA THR A 535 26.53 -29.61 -41.66
C THR A 535 26.62 -28.56 -42.75
N LEU A 536 27.75 -28.51 -43.44
CA LEU A 536 28.13 -27.46 -44.42
C LEU A 536 27.20 -27.39 -45.67
N MET A 537 26.19 -28.24 -45.76
CA MET A 537 25.50 -28.46 -47.05
C MET A 537 23.97 -28.22 -47.11
N GLN A 538 23.31 -27.70 -46.05
CA GLN A 538 21.88 -27.43 -46.11
C GLN A 538 21.51 -26.11 -45.42
N PRO A 539 20.39 -25.44 -45.81
CA PRO A 539 19.85 -24.30 -45.04
C PRO A 539 19.51 -24.78 -43.63
N GLN A 540 20.22 -24.24 -42.65
CA GLN A 540 20.02 -24.62 -41.25
C GLN A 540 18.65 -24.14 -40.76
N PRO A 541 17.87 -24.97 -40.06
CA PRO A 541 16.63 -24.53 -39.41
C PRO A 541 16.91 -23.37 -38.43
N LEU A 542 15.92 -22.49 -38.27
CA LEU A 542 16.00 -21.45 -37.24
C LEU A 542 16.06 -22.08 -35.84
N ARG A 543 16.96 -21.61 -35.00
CA ARG A 543 17.05 -22.00 -33.59
C ARG A 543 16.28 -21.00 -32.76
N VAL A 544 15.14 -21.39 -32.24
CA VAL A 544 14.26 -20.49 -31.48
C VAL A 544 14.14 -20.96 -30.03
N GLY A 545 14.55 -20.09 -29.14
CA GLY A 545 14.37 -20.31 -27.69
C GLY A 545 12.94 -20.03 -27.27
N LEU A 546 12.36 -20.84 -26.37
CA LEU A 546 10.98 -20.70 -25.93
C LEU A 546 10.88 -20.69 -24.41
N ALA A 547 10.13 -19.70 -23.86
CA ALA A 547 9.68 -19.72 -22.46
C ALA A 547 8.24 -19.19 -22.39
N TRP A 548 7.37 -19.90 -21.69
CA TRP A 548 5.90 -19.64 -21.72
C TRP A 548 5.30 -19.30 -20.37
N ALA A 549 6.06 -19.44 -19.28
CA ALA A 549 5.56 -19.18 -17.94
C ALA A 549 6.63 -18.55 -17.05
N GLY A 550 6.18 -17.73 -16.12
CA GLY A 550 6.99 -17.09 -15.09
C GLY A 550 7.06 -17.90 -13.80
N ASN A 551 7.24 -17.18 -12.68
CA ASN A 551 7.24 -17.78 -11.36
C ASN A 551 5.80 -17.88 -10.83
N PRO A 552 5.26 -19.09 -10.61
CA PRO A 552 3.89 -19.28 -10.14
C PRO A 552 3.62 -18.71 -8.73
N LEU A 553 4.67 -18.42 -7.97
CA LEU A 553 4.55 -17.74 -6.66
C LEU A 553 4.29 -16.23 -6.81
N TYR A 554 4.40 -15.68 -8.00
CA TYR A 554 4.05 -14.28 -8.24
C TYR A 554 2.54 -14.14 -8.40
N LYS A 555 1.92 -13.27 -7.60
CA LYS A 555 0.45 -13.12 -7.49
C LYS A 555 -0.26 -12.92 -8.84
N SER A 556 0.34 -12.17 -9.75
CA SER A 556 -0.22 -11.88 -11.07
C SER A 556 0.38 -12.75 -12.20
N ASP A 557 1.07 -13.84 -11.88
CA ASP A 557 1.71 -14.69 -12.88
C ASP A 557 0.70 -15.31 -13.87
N HIS A 558 -0.51 -15.62 -13.40
CA HIS A 558 -1.60 -16.15 -14.21
C HIS A 558 -2.03 -15.22 -15.36
N GLN A 559 -1.77 -13.91 -15.26
CA GLN A 559 -2.11 -12.94 -16.32
C GLN A 559 -1.12 -12.98 -17.49
N ARG A 560 0.17 -13.29 -17.23
CA ARG A 560 1.26 -13.25 -18.20
C ARG A 560 1.77 -14.62 -18.63
N SER A 561 1.55 -15.64 -17.80
CA SER A 561 1.94 -17.02 -18.10
C SER A 561 0.85 -17.73 -18.89
N MET A 562 1.26 -18.67 -19.74
CA MET A 562 0.33 -19.49 -20.50
C MET A 562 0.72 -20.98 -20.38
N HIS A 563 -0.21 -21.85 -20.73
CA HIS A 563 0.08 -23.28 -20.89
C HIS A 563 0.82 -23.52 -22.20
N LEU A 564 1.78 -24.47 -22.23
CA LEU A 564 2.49 -24.83 -23.44
C LEU A 564 1.56 -25.29 -24.57
N GLU A 565 0.42 -25.87 -24.21
CA GLU A 565 -0.62 -26.27 -25.14
C GLU A 565 -1.14 -25.11 -26.02
N THR A 566 -1.18 -23.89 -25.49
CA THR A 566 -1.55 -22.69 -26.24
C THR A 566 -0.61 -22.42 -27.43
N LEU A 567 0.63 -22.89 -27.36
CA LEU A 567 1.69 -22.67 -28.36
C LEU A 567 1.82 -23.81 -29.38
N LEU A 568 1.00 -24.87 -29.32
CA LEU A 568 1.13 -26.04 -30.20
C LEU A 568 1.10 -25.69 -31.68
N LEU A 569 0.30 -24.72 -32.11
CA LEU A 569 0.29 -24.26 -33.51
C LEU A 569 1.60 -23.58 -33.91
N LEU A 570 2.18 -22.76 -33.03
CA LEU A 570 3.47 -22.15 -33.25
C LEU A 570 4.60 -23.19 -33.33
N LEU A 571 4.54 -24.19 -32.47
CA LEU A 571 5.57 -25.25 -32.41
C LEU A 571 5.57 -26.16 -33.65
N ARG A 572 4.47 -26.19 -34.42
CA ARG A 572 4.37 -26.92 -35.71
C ARG A 572 4.96 -26.13 -36.89
N THR A 573 5.50 -24.93 -36.69
CA THR A 573 6.11 -24.15 -37.76
C THR A 573 7.31 -24.90 -38.36
N PRO A 574 7.33 -25.16 -39.70
CA PRO A 574 8.38 -25.95 -40.33
C PRO A 574 9.72 -25.19 -40.33
N ALA A 575 10.81 -25.93 -40.45
CA ALA A 575 12.19 -25.41 -40.50
C ALA A 575 12.62 -24.60 -39.24
N VAL A 576 12.02 -24.91 -38.10
CA VAL A 576 12.37 -24.35 -36.78
C VAL A 576 12.83 -25.48 -35.87
N THR A 577 13.94 -25.28 -35.17
CA THR A 577 14.35 -26.09 -34.04
C THR A 577 14.00 -25.33 -32.77
N TRP A 578 13.03 -25.85 -32.03
CA TRP A 578 12.57 -25.26 -30.78
C TRP A 578 13.42 -25.73 -29.59
N ILE A 579 13.89 -24.78 -28.79
CA ILE A 579 14.73 -25.03 -27.60
C ILE A 579 14.06 -24.41 -26.39
N SER A 580 13.70 -25.23 -25.42
CA SER A 580 13.10 -24.76 -24.17
C SER A 580 14.14 -24.00 -23.34
N LEU A 581 13.78 -22.80 -22.94
CA LEU A 581 14.45 -21.96 -21.92
C LEU A 581 13.62 -21.92 -20.62
N GLN A 582 12.54 -22.71 -20.56
CA GLN A 582 11.63 -22.77 -19.43
C GLN A 582 12.26 -23.46 -18.24
N LYS A 583 12.15 -22.85 -17.05
CA LYS A 583 12.62 -23.40 -15.78
C LYS A 583 11.47 -23.65 -14.82
N GLY A 584 11.73 -24.53 -13.83
CA GLY A 584 10.78 -24.86 -12.77
C GLY A 584 9.62 -25.74 -13.24
N ALA A 585 8.58 -25.87 -12.41
CA ALA A 585 7.45 -26.77 -12.66
C ALA A 585 6.79 -26.67 -14.05
N PRO A 586 6.65 -25.47 -14.67
CA PRO A 586 6.08 -25.41 -16.02
C PRO A 586 6.87 -26.19 -17.08
N SER A 587 8.18 -26.47 -16.89
CA SER A 587 8.97 -27.25 -17.85
C SER A 587 8.50 -28.71 -17.96
N GLU A 588 7.81 -29.25 -16.96
CA GLU A 588 7.23 -30.59 -16.98
C GLU A 588 6.20 -30.76 -18.08
N GLN A 589 5.59 -29.67 -18.58
CA GLN A 589 4.65 -29.69 -19.69
C GLN A 589 5.26 -30.22 -20.99
N LEU A 590 6.60 -30.19 -21.13
CA LEU A 590 7.31 -30.78 -22.26
C LEU A 590 7.04 -32.29 -22.39
N ASN A 591 6.81 -32.99 -21.28
CA ASN A 591 6.54 -34.43 -21.25
C ASN A 591 5.16 -34.81 -21.85
N PHE A 592 4.29 -33.85 -22.01
CA PHE A 592 2.92 -34.06 -22.51
C PHE A 592 2.71 -33.56 -23.95
N LEU A 593 3.79 -33.17 -24.65
CA LEU A 593 3.70 -32.73 -26.04
C LEU A 593 3.23 -33.85 -26.96
N PRO A 594 2.41 -33.54 -27.98
CA PRO A 594 2.06 -34.47 -29.06
C PRO A 594 3.32 -35.03 -29.74
N ARG A 595 3.27 -36.30 -30.21
CA ARG A 595 4.40 -37.00 -30.82
C ARG A 595 4.94 -36.34 -32.09
N ASP A 596 4.13 -35.53 -32.78
CA ASP A 596 4.51 -34.77 -33.97
C ASP A 596 5.25 -33.47 -33.66
N ILE A 597 5.37 -33.08 -32.39
CA ILE A 597 6.06 -31.86 -31.95
C ILE A 597 7.32 -32.24 -31.16
N SER A 598 8.44 -31.64 -31.58
CA SER A 598 9.74 -31.83 -30.88
C SER A 598 10.24 -30.49 -30.35
N VAL A 599 10.44 -30.40 -29.04
CA VAL A 599 11.11 -29.29 -28.36
C VAL A 599 12.29 -29.86 -27.58
N CYS A 600 13.47 -29.37 -27.84
CA CYS A 600 14.65 -29.75 -27.10
C CYS A 600 14.66 -29.04 -25.73
N ASP A 601 14.79 -29.77 -24.65
CA ASP A 601 15.01 -29.16 -23.33
C ASP A 601 16.46 -28.68 -23.25
N GLY A 602 16.63 -27.37 -23.28
CA GLY A 602 17.96 -26.73 -23.26
C GLY A 602 18.37 -26.19 -21.91
N SER A 603 17.48 -26.05 -20.95
CA SER A 603 17.76 -25.27 -19.73
C SER A 603 17.44 -25.93 -18.40
N SER A 604 16.90 -27.16 -18.39
CA SER A 604 16.55 -27.84 -17.14
C SER A 604 17.78 -28.13 -16.24
N GLY A 605 18.95 -28.32 -16.85
CA GLY A 605 20.22 -28.53 -16.15
C GLY A 605 21.01 -27.29 -15.80
N ASP A 606 20.52 -26.08 -16.16
CA ASP A 606 21.26 -24.84 -15.91
C ASP A 606 21.30 -24.49 -14.42
N ARG A 607 22.48 -24.23 -13.90
CA ARG A 607 22.74 -23.85 -12.51
C ARG A 607 22.35 -22.38 -12.25
N ASP A 608 22.50 -21.51 -13.26
CA ASP A 608 22.27 -20.08 -13.17
C ASP A 608 21.94 -19.45 -14.55
N LEU A 609 21.70 -18.14 -14.57
CA LEU A 609 21.38 -17.43 -15.81
C LEU A 609 22.61 -17.17 -16.71
N ALA A 610 23.85 -17.39 -16.25
CA ALA A 610 25.03 -17.34 -17.12
C ALA A 610 25.04 -18.55 -18.08
N GLU A 611 24.61 -19.72 -17.63
CA GLU A 611 24.44 -20.90 -18.50
C GLU A 611 23.28 -20.70 -19.49
N THR A 612 22.17 -20.13 -19.04
CA THR A 612 21.05 -19.75 -19.92
C THR A 612 21.50 -18.72 -20.97
N ALA A 613 22.30 -17.73 -20.58
CA ALA A 613 22.88 -16.75 -21.51
C ALA A 613 23.79 -17.42 -22.55
N ALA A 614 24.59 -18.39 -22.15
CA ALA A 614 25.45 -19.16 -23.06
C ALA A 614 24.62 -19.96 -24.09
N LEU A 615 23.56 -20.61 -23.65
CA LEU A 615 22.60 -21.25 -24.55
C LEU A 615 21.95 -20.25 -25.49
N MET A 616 21.44 -19.15 -24.94
CA MET A 616 20.75 -18.08 -25.66
C MET A 616 21.66 -17.44 -26.73
N ALA A 617 22.97 -17.35 -26.48
CA ALA A 617 23.94 -16.86 -27.46
C ALA A 617 23.96 -17.69 -28.75
N THR A 618 23.57 -18.97 -28.70
CA THR A 618 23.54 -19.88 -29.85
C THR A 618 22.25 -19.80 -30.67
N LEU A 619 21.22 -19.10 -30.17
CA LEU A 619 19.89 -19.00 -30.76
C LEU A 619 19.82 -17.84 -31.76
N ASP A 620 18.92 -17.95 -32.72
CA ASP A 620 18.60 -16.92 -33.72
C ASP A 620 17.53 -15.94 -33.21
N LEU A 621 16.56 -16.46 -32.43
CA LEU A 621 15.42 -15.75 -31.89
C LEU A 621 15.06 -16.32 -30.49
N VAL A 622 14.51 -15.51 -29.63
CA VAL A 622 13.86 -15.93 -28.39
C VAL A 622 12.37 -15.53 -28.45
N VAL A 623 11.49 -16.43 -28.13
CA VAL A 623 10.05 -16.19 -27.95
C VAL A 623 9.72 -16.48 -26.49
N THR A 624 9.18 -15.48 -25.81
CA THR A 624 8.95 -15.61 -24.35
C THR A 624 7.79 -14.74 -23.88
N THR A 625 7.18 -15.10 -22.78
CA THR A 625 6.31 -14.21 -22.05
C THR A 625 7.11 -13.19 -21.24
N ASP A 626 6.44 -12.27 -20.54
CA ASP A 626 7.06 -11.27 -19.65
C ASP A 626 7.73 -11.93 -18.45
N THR A 627 8.97 -12.35 -18.62
CA THR A 627 9.80 -13.05 -17.63
C THR A 627 11.23 -12.54 -17.65
N CYS A 628 12.06 -13.01 -16.70
CA CYS A 628 13.51 -12.67 -16.72
C CYS A 628 14.22 -13.11 -18.00
N ILE A 629 13.67 -14.05 -18.77
CA ILE A 629 14.17 -14.47 -20.08
C ILE A 629 14.04 -13.36 -21.11
N ALA A 630 12.91 -12.61 -21.10
CA ALA A 630 12.73 -11.44 -21.95
C ALA A 630 13.81 -10.38 -21.68
N HIS A 631 14.05 -10.08 -20.41
CA HIS A 631 15.07 -9.13 -19.98
C HIS A 631 16.49 -9.60 -20.32
N LEU A 632 16.77 -10.89 -20.16
CA LEU A 632 18.07 -11.46 -20.51
C LEU A 632 18.33 -11.39 -22.01
N ALA A 633 17.37 -11.78 -22.84
CA ALA A 633 17.47 -11.69 -24.30
C ALA A 633 17.69 -10.23 -24.75
N GLY A 634 16.91 -9.32 -24.21
CA GLY A 634 17.05 -7.89 -24.48
C GLY A 634 18.39 -7.31 -24.04
N ALA A 635 18.88 -7.69 -22.84
CA ALA A 635 20.17 -7.28 -22.30
C ALA A 635 21.36 -7.80 -23.12
N MET A 636 21.21 -8.96 -23.78
CA MET A 636 22.18 -9.53 -24.70
C MET A 636 22.07 -9.00 -26.14
N GLY A 637 21.10 -8.10 -26.43
CA GLY A 637 20.82 -7.62 -27.77
C GLY A 637 20.32 -8.69 -28.74
N LYS A 638 19.75 -9.78 -28.22
CA LYS A 638 19.16 -10.85 -29.04
C LYS A 638 17.80 -10.43 -29.57
N PRO A 639 17.44 -10.80 -30.81
CA PRO A 639 16.06 -10.72 -31.25
C PRO A 639 15.16 -11.47 -30.28
N VAL A 640 14.14 -10.78 -29.76
CA VAL A 640 13.22 -11.38 -28.80
C VAL A 640 11.80 -10.93 -29.10
N TRP A 641 10.89 -11.89 -29.14
CA TRP A 641 9.46 -11.65 -29.22
C TRP A 641 8.85 -11.90 -27.86
N ILE A 642 8.18 -10.88 -27.35
CA ILE A 642 7.60 -10.91 -26.01
C ILE A 642 6.10 -11.01 -26.16
N LEU A 643 5.56 -12.15 -25.77
CA LEU A 643 4.13 -12.43 -25.77
C LEU A 643 3.50 -11.78 -24.53
N LEU A 644 2.66 -10.79 -24.73
CA LEU A 644 2.15 -9.93 -23.65
C LEU A 644 0.64 -10.08 -23.47
N PRO A 645 0.16 -10.00 -22.23
CA PRO A 645 -1.27 -9.83 -21.98
C PRO A 645 -1.79 -8.51 -22.55
N HIS A 646 -3.10 -8.35 -22.59
CA HIS A 646 -3.73 -7.10 -23.01
C HIS A 646 -3.24 -5.90 -22.19
N LEU A 647 -3.24 -6.03 -20.86
CA LEU A 647 -2.64 -5.09 -19.93
C LEU A 647 -1.29 -5.65 -19.47
N ALA A 648 -0.22 -5.21 -20.11
CA ALA A 648 1.14 -5.61 -19.76
C ALA A 648 1.74 -4.72 -18.66
N ASP A 649 2.87 -5.14 -18.11
CA ASP A 649 3.67 -4.33 -17.20
C ASP A 649 4.07 -2.99 -17.83
N TRP A 650 4.28 -1.97 -17.03
CA TRP A 650 4.65 -0.60 -17.47
C TRP A 650 5.91 -0.57 -18.34
N ARG A 651 6.83 -1.53 -18.20
CA ARG A 651 8.10 -1.64 -18.96
C ARG A 651 7.84 -1.81 -20.46
N TRP A 652 6.72 -2.42 -20.78
CA TRP A 652 6.33 -2.70 -22.17
C TRP A 652 5.44 -1.61 -22.76
N MET A 653 5.12 -0.59 -21.99
CA MET A 653 4.28 0.55 -22.35
C MET A 653 2.90 0.13 -22.93
N GLN A 654 2.09 1.08 -23.34
CA GLN A 654 0.78 0.78 -23.91
C GLN A 654 0.77 1.13 -25.41
N GLY A 655 0.14 0.28 -26.24
CA GLY A 655 -0.11 0.56 -27.65
C GLY A 655 1.13 0.55 -28.55
N LEU A 656 2.27 0.04 -28.08
CA LEU A 656 3.51 -0.06 -28.85
C LEU A 656 3.87 -1.53 -29.13
N ASP A 657 4.44 -1.77 -30.31
CA ASP A 657 5.03 -3.06 -30.71
C ASP A 657 6.54 -3.14 -30.40
N THR A 658 7.12 -2.09 -29.83
CA THR A 658 8.53 -1.97 -29.46
C THR A 658 8.66 -1.38 -28.05
N THR A 659 9.84 -1.52 -27.45
CA THR A 659 10.14 -0.92 -26.14
C THR A 659 11.45 -0.14 -26.20
N PRO A 660 11.55 1.02 -25.54
CA PRO A 660 12.80 1.77 -25.46
C PRO A 660 13.90 1.03 -24.70
N TRP A 661 13.52 0.08 -23.84
CA TRP A 661 14.48 -0.70 -23.06
C TRP A 661 15.30 -1.68 -23.89
N TYR A 662 14.71 -2.26 -24.94
CA TYR A 662 15.31 -3.32 -25.76
C TYR A 662 14.94 -3.14 -27.24
N PRO A 663 15.76 -2.43 -28.04
CA PRO A 663 15.44 -2.16 -29.45
C PRO A 663 15.26 -3.40 -30.33
N ALA A 664 15.84 -4.54 -29.90
CA ALA A 664 15.70 -5.81 -30.62
C ALA A 664 14.44 -6.59 -30.24
N ALA A 665 13.59 -6.05 -29.36
CA ALA A 665 12.36 -6.69 -28.92
C ALA A 665 11.18 -6.32 -29.84
N LEU A 666 10.35 -7.32 -30.15
CA LEU A 666 9.01 -7.18 -30.74
C LEU A 666 7.99 -7.57 -29.68
N LEU A 667 7.02 -6.69 -29.46
CA LEU A 667 5.95 -6.90 -28.49
C LEU A 667 4.71 -7.45 -29.19
N LEU A 668 4.32 -8.66 -28.88
CA LEU A 668 3.13 -9.33 -29.40
C LEU A 668 2.06 -9.34 -28.31
N ARG A 669 1.14 -8.40 -28.36
CA ARG A 669 0.16 -8.12 -27.33
C ARG A 669 -1.20 -8.69 -27.68
N GLN A 670 -1.91 -9.24 -26.68
CA GLN A 670 -3.33 -9.63 -26.80
C GLN A 670 -4.17 -8.41 -27.24
N PRO A 671 -5.01 -8.54 -28.28
CA PRO A 671 -5.96 -7.48 -28.66
C PRO A 671 -7.04 -7.30 -27.60
N GLU A 672 -7.48 -8.40 -26.98
CA GLU A 672 -8.47 -8.44 -25.90
C GLU A 672 -7.97 -9.33 -24.75
N PRO A 673 -8.43 -9.13 -23.51
CA PRO A 673 -8.01 -9.96 -22.39
C PRO A 673 -8.28 -11.47 -22.62
N GLY A 674 -7.22 -12.28 -22.49
CA GLY A 674 -7.29 -13.73 -22.66
C GLY A 674 -7.12 -14.23 -24.12
N ASP A 675 -7.09 -13.34 -25.10
CA ASP A 675 -6.92 -13.73 -26.51
C ASP A 675 -5.45 -14.04 -26.87
N TRP A 676 -4.96 -15.16 -26.36
CA TRP A 676 -3.65 -15.69 -26.74
C TRP A 676 -3.63 -16.27 -28.16
N ALA A 677 -4.78 -16.66 -28.72
CA ALA A 677 -4.87 -17.22 -30.06
C ALA A 677 -4.38 -16.23 -31.12
N SER A 678 -4.88 -14.99 -31.09
CA SER A 678 -4.44 -13.92 -31.99
C SER A 678 -2.94 -13.61 -31.85
N VAL A 679 -2.39 -13.69 -30.63
CA VAL A 679 -0.94 -13.51 -30.39
C VAL A 679 -0.12 -14.61 -31.05
N VAL A 680 -0.57 -15.87 -30.94
CA VAL A 680 0.08 -17.03 -31.54
C VAL A 680 0.01 -16.98 -33.06
N GLU A 681 -1.15 -16.64 -33.63
CA GLU A 681 -1.31 -16.48 -35.09
C GLU A 681 -0.38 -15.40 -35.65
N ARG A 682 -0.28 -14.26 -34.97
CA ARG A 682 0.65 -13.19 -35.33
C ARG A 682 2.11 -13.68 -35.24
N ALA A 683 2.49 -14.41 -34.17
CA ALA A 683 3.82 -14.97 -34.05
C ALA A 683 4.16 -15.94 -35.17
N ILE A 684 3.23 -16.76 -35.63
CA ILE A 684 3.40 -17.68 -36.77
C ILE A 684 3.63 -16.88 -38.05
N ALA A 685 2.81 -15.86 -38.33
CA ALA A 685 2.93 -15.01 -39.53
C ALA A 685 4.28 -14.28 -39.56
N ASP A 686 4.69 -13.69 -38.44
CA ASP A 686 5.96 -12.98 -38.34
C ASP A 686 7.17 -13.93 -38.45
N LEU A 687 7.05 -15.16 -37.92
CA LEU A 687 8.11 -16.18 -38.00
C LEU A 687 8.37 -16.62 -39.47
N GLY A 688 7.32 -16.71 -40.28
CA GLY A 688 7.45 -17.00 -41.71
C GLY A 688 8.26 -15.93 -42.50
N SER A 689 8.25 -14.71 -42.02
CA SER A 689 9.00 -13.58 -42.63
C SER A 689 10.34 -13.29 -41.95
N PHE A 690 10.61 -13.92 -40.78
CA PHE A 690 11.84 -13.64 -40.03
C PHE A 690 13.09 -14.02 -40.78
N ARG A 691 14.06 -13.09 -40.81
CA ARG A 691 15.39 -13.29 -41.43
C ARG A 691 16.45 -13.21 -40.35
N ARG A 692 17.43 -14.13 -40.40
CA ARG A 692 18.59 -14.09 -39.52
C ARG A 692 19.32 -12.76 -39.65
N PRO A 693 19.69 -12.09 -38.54
CA PRO A 693 20.58 -10.93 -38.60
C PRO A 693 21.90 -11.34 -39.24
N VAL A 694 22.37 -10.54 -40.18
CA VAL A 694 23.66 -10.80 -40.85
C VAL A 694 24.77 -10.60 -39.81
N ARG A 695 25.54 -11.65 -39.54
CA ARG A 695 26.69 -11.55 -38.63
C ARG A 695 27.81 -10.75 -39.34
N GLY A 696 28.19 -9.61 -38.78
CA GLY A 696 29.48 -8.98 -39.12
C GLY A 696 29.49 -7.56 -39.65
N VAL A 697 28.40 -6.80 -39.59
CA VAL A 697 28.43 -5.37 -39.91
C VAL A 697 28.19 -4.58 -38.60
N PRO A 698 29.25 -3.98 -37.99
CA PRO A 698 29.03 -3.04 -36.89
C PRO A 698 28.37 -1.78 -37.44
N GLY A 699 27.14 -1.48 -36.97
CA GLY A 699 26.46 -0.22 -37.25
C GLY A 699 25.11 -0.28 -37.97
N GLU A 700 24.65 -1.43 -38.46
CA GLU A 700 23.27 -1.55 -38.93
C GLU A 700 22.31 -1.90 -37.77
N SER A 701 21.51 -0.93 -37.41
CA SER A 701 20.39 -1.12 -36.49
C SER A 701 19.42 -2.19 -37.05
N PRO A 702 18.95 -3.15 -36.22
CA PRO A 702 17.95 -4.16 -36.62
C PRO A 702 16.65 -3.56 -37.17
N GLN A 703 16.42 -2.27 -37.01
CA GLN A 703 15.21 -1.57 -37.48
C GLN A 703 14.99 -1.58 -39.01
N LYS A 704 16.01 -1.91 -39.82
CA LYS A 704 15.86 -1.96 -41.31
C LYS A 704 15.21 -3.24 -41.83
N HIS A 705 15.03 -4.26 -40.98
CA HIS A 705 14.46 -5.54 -41.41
C HIS A 705 13.00 -5.76 -40.97
N PHE A 706 12.43 -4.79 -40.26
CA PHE A 706 11.00 -4.79 -39.91
C PHE A 706 10.29 -3.79 -40.80
N HIS A 707 9.50 -4.26 -41.79
CA HIS A 707 8.60 -3.42 -42.56
C HIS A 707 7.53 -2.86 -41.60
N PRO A 708 7.46 -1.55 -41.36
CA PRO A 708 6.43 -0.96 -40.53
C PRO A 708 5.14 -0.85 -41.36
N SER A 709 4.33 -1.93 -41.37
CA SER A 709 2.95 -1.81 -41.77
C SER A 709 2.16 -1.20 -40.61
N ARG A 710 1.89 0.09 -40.76
CA ARG A 710 1.14 0.98 -39.87
C ARG A 710 1.95 1.61 -38.73
N ARG A 711 2.46 2.81 -38.99
CA ARG A 711 2.68 3.82 -37.96
C ARG A 711 1.32 4.23 -37.43
N PRO A 712 1.00 4.08 -36.14
CA PRO A 712 -0.08 4.85 -35.54
C PRO A 712 0.27 6.33 -35.68
N ALA A 713 -0.73 7.16 -35.97
CA ALA A 713 -0.60 8.60 -36.01
C ALA A 713 0.06 9.09 -34.71
N ALA A 714 1.08 9.95 -34.85
CA ALA A 714 1.74 10.58 -33.73
C ALA A 714 0.69 11.12 -32.75
N LEU A 715 0.76 10.67 -31.50
CA LEU A 715 0.06 11.29 -30.38
C LEU A 715 0.60 12.73 -30.25
N ARG A 716 -0.03 13.67 -30.94
CA ARG A 716 0.15 15.09 -30.67
C ARG A 716 -0.59 15.36 -29.36
N TYR A 717 0.17 15.58 -28.31
CA TYR A 717 -0.35 16.24 -27.13
C TYR A 717 -0.76 17.66 -27.54
N GLY A 718 -2.05 17.90 -27.64
CA GLY A 718 -2.59 19.23 -27.79
C GLY A 718 -2.32 19.99 -26.51
N ASN A 719 -1.43 20.98 -26.57
CA ASN A 719 -1.47 22.12 -25.70
C ASN A 719 -2.80 22.84 -26.01
N SER A 720 -3.74 22.74 -25.10
CA SER A 720 -4.85 23.69 -25.03
C SER A 720 -4.54 24.64 -23.88
N ASP A 721 -4.41 25.91 -24.27
CA ASP A 721 -4.26 27.09 -23.41
C ASP A 721 -5.28 27.18 -22.29
#